data_29d46b06880ea7c7e29e16606700bc9c
#
_entry.id   29d46b06880ea7c7e29e16606700bc9c
#
_cell.length_a   1.000
_cell.length_b   1.000
_cell.length_c   1.000
_cell.angle_alpha   90.00
_cell.angle_beta   90.00
_cell.angle_gamma   90.00
#
_symmetry.space_group_name_H-M   'P 1'
#
loop_
_entity.id
_entity.type
_entity.pdbx_description
1 polymer ?
#
loop_
_entity_poly.entity_id
_entity_poly.type
_entity_poly.pdbx_seq_one_letter_code
_entity_poly.pdbx_strand_id
1 'polypeptide(L)'
;MRALKVAVAGALACALCAEASPLVLAERGKAPSCSVVVEKGAGPTGAYAAEELVMFVRESTGVTLPVDSWAWPWRKTVRIALDESLGDGFRLETGWRTYRITGGRRGVLYGVYETVERFGDIIFFGDIRTHVPKKDAFVVPDRFRDAQQPAFLGRSTTWKEVRTNIVSRTRLRFNLHRRGTVVEPKFGPEEIKYVKEFGDCHTFRDLVPPDEYFAKHPEYFSYLNGIRRKDKSQLCLTNPDVLDIVAKKCIAALDADPSANAVGVSQNDRRNQCQCETCAAIDKVEGSSSGTMFRFVNAVAERVKETHPDKWVQTLAYQYTREPPKLTKPADNVLTYLCVIEADLARPLTTSTCPASVKIRELVDRWTALTPNLVIWAYSTNYRELLHTFPDVPTLQDNIRFYRDRGIRRLFIEGGGYHSHLGEFKTYLISKWLWNPDVPYEELERKFTDAYYGKAAPQAREYLKMYREYCAKCQSKMRWSCWVVDTPEKEYFPDEFIDKAMKIWIEDALAAVKDESEDVRYAVEMAGLEPLVMKFDRWCETTPRVWVSRHPETFAVPKDAARLYKELDGRFRKALKRGRDIGIGNERALWQWPRRNWKALGELKRPAKGSDRAEATCRVVDTESTSRGDVVKDGEAAGGEAMRIANSSSEVGVYFRMANVAFDAEGVYRLRARVKVEKTSPNAKGEAFWMKLGEKEVRVNVEDVAADGYQWYDLYEGKLSRDWVFRIGCGNFARGGGVKAVKDLRFDRLEFMRCE
;
A
#
# COMPACT_ATOMS: atom_id res chain seq x y z
N MET A 1 10.76 65.33 -43.96
CA MET A 1 10.13 64.00 -43.98
C MET A 1 11.02 62.82 -44.25
N ARG A 2 12.19 62.93 -44.93
CA ARG A 2 13.15 61.78 -45.10
C ARG A 2 13.91 61.44 -43.83
N ALA A 3 14.29 62.42 -43.00
CA ALA A 3 15.04 62.16 -41.73
C ALA A 3 14.18 61.47 -40.65
N LEU A 4 12.86 61.75 -40.63
CA LEU A 4 11.95 61.11 -39.67
C LEU A 4 11.65 59.64 -40.00
N LYS A 5 11.66 59.29 -41.30
CA LYS A 5 11.48 57.87 -41.74
C LYS A 5 12.72 57.01 -41.45
N VAL A 6 13.92 57.57 -41.49
CA VAL A 6 15.17 56.86 -41.17
C VAL A 6 15.27 56.63 -39.67
N ALA A 7 14.88 57.59 -38.83
CA ALA A 7 14.88 57.45 -37.38
C ALA A 7 13.84 56.40 -36.88
N VAL A 8 12.66 56.35 -37.53
CA VAL A 8 11.64 55.34 -37.19
C VAL A 8 12.04 53.96 -37.69
N ALA A 9 12.67 53.83 -38.85
CA ALA A 9 13.18 52.56 -39.35
C ALA A 9 14.40 52.06 -38.53
N GLY A 10 15.29 52.98 -38.08
CA GLY A 10 16.38 52.61 -37.15
C GLY A 10 15.89 52.20 -35.78
N ALA A 11 14.86 52.84 -35.24
CA ALA A 11 14.27 52.43 -33.96
C ALA A 11 13.49 51.12 -34.07
N LEU A 12 12.85 50.82 -35.20
CA LEU A 12 12.23 49.51 -35.45
C LEU A 12 13.27 48.42 -35.69
N ALA A 13 14.39 48.71 -36.36
CA ALA A 13 15.47 47.73 -36.57
C ALA A 13 16.25 47.46 -35.29
N CYS A 14 16.48 48.44 -34.42
CA CYS A 14 17.05 48.20 -33.08
C CYS A 14 16.09 47.43 -32.13
N ALA A 15 14.76 47.55 -32.31
CA ALA A 15 13.79 46.77 -31.56
C ALA A 15 13.76 45.26 -31.98
N LEU A 16 14.25 44.96 -33.19
CA LEU A 16 14.34 43.59 -33.73
C LEU A 16 15.65 42.88 -33.38
N CYS A 17 16.64 43.58 -32.82
CA CYS A 17 17.93 43.02 -32.35
C CYS A 17 18.11 43.12 -30.84
N ALA A 18 17.02 43.27 -30.06
CA ALA A 18 17.14 43.08 -28.62
C ALA A 18 17.54 41.64 -28.38
N GLU A 19 18.78 41.42 -27.97
CA GLU A 19 19.20 40.10 -27.49
C GLU A 19 18.15 39.57 -26.54
N ALA A 20 17.63 38.42 -26.89
CA ALA A 20 16.61 37.79 -26.11
C ALA A 20 17.20 37.42 -24.74
N SER A 21 16.83 38.16 -23.70
CA SER A 21 17.35 38.00 -22.36
C SER A 21 16.42 37.12 -21.54
N PRO A 22 16.97 36.23 -20.69
CA PRO A 22 16.17 35.40 -19.81
C PRO A 22 15.16 36.21 -18.99
N LEU A 23 14.01 35.65 -18.72
CA LEU A 23 12.99 36.28 -17.91
C LEU A 23 13.26 36.03 -16.41
N VAL A 24 13.86 36.99 -15.74
CA VAL A 24 14.04 36.97 -14.29
C VAL A 24 12.68 37.25 -13.63
N LEU A 25 12.12 36.27 -12.93
CA LEU A 25 10.87 36.39 -12.20
C LEU A 25 11.08 37.08 -10.85
N ALA A 26 12.13 36.67 -10.14
CA ALA A 26 12.49 37.18 -8.82
C ALA A 26 14.02 37.16 -8.66
N GLU A 27 14.58 38.13 -7.91
CA GLU A 27 15.99 38.19 -7.57
C GLU A 27 16.13 38.59 -6.10
N ARG A 28 16.91 37.80 -5.34
CA ARG A 28 17.08 37.97 -3.90
C ARG A 28 17.54 39.39 -3.56
N GLY A 29 16.89 39.99 -2.57
CA GLY A 29 17.23 41.33 -2.11
C GLY A 29 16.77 42.47 -3.02
N LYS A 30 16.08 42.16 -4.14
CA LYS A 30 15.50 43.18 -5.04
C LYS A 30 13.96 43.20 -4.95
N ALA A 31 13.38 44.34 -5.28
CA ALA A 31 11.93 44.44 -5.42
C ALA A 31 11.41 43.53 -6.55
N PRO A 32 10.18 42.99 -6.45
CA PRO A 32 9.62 42.10 -7.45
C PRO A 32 9.49 42.81 -8.81
N SER A 33 10.21 42.31 -9.82
CA SER A 33 10.20 42.84 -11.21
C SER A 33 9.12 42.17 -12.07
N CYS A 34 8.47 41.15 -11.56
CA CYS A 34 7.44 40.36 -12.23
C CYS A 34 6.17 40.29 -11.40
N SER A 35 5.02 40.15 -12.01
CA SER A 35 3.75 39.82 -11.35
C SER A 35 3.14 38.55 -11.94
N VAL A 36 2.28 37.90 -11.16
CA VAL A 36 1.48 36.75 -11.60
C VAL A 36 0.08 37.26 -11.97
N VAL A 37 -0.44 36.85 -13.11
CA VAL A 37 -1.78 37.17 -13.57
C VAL A 37 -2.54 35.87 -13.85
N VAL A 38 -3.64 35.67 -13.14
CA VAL A 38 -4.57 34.56 -13.40
C VAL A 38 -5.61 35.05 -14.41
N GLU A 39 -5.64 34.43 -15.59
CA GLU A 39 -6.57 34.81 -16.63
C GLU A 39 -8.02 34.44 -16.26
N LYS A 40 -8.97 35.26 -16.78
CA LYS A 40 -10.39 35.02 -16.56
C LYS A 40 -10.76 33.60 -17.06
N GLY A 41 -11.41 32.82 -16.23
CA GLY A 41 -11.79 31.44 -16.58
C GLY A 41 -10.88 30.34 -15.95
N ALA A 42 -9.67 30.67 -15.46
CA ALA A 42 -8.82 29.69 -14.81
C ALA A 42 -9.35 29.20 -13.42
N GLY A 43 -10.35 29.89 -12.88
CA GLY A 43 -11.10 29.46 -11.70
C GLY A 43 -10.28 29.25 -10.42
N PRO A 44 -10.84 28.51 -9.45
CA PRO A 44 -10.13 28.23 -8.18
C PRO A 44 -8.79 27.50 -8.36
N THR A 45 -8.69 26.64 -9.37
CA THR A 45 -7.45 25.90 -9.65
C THR A 45 -6.35 26.82 -10.15
N GLY A 46 -6.69 27.79 -11.02
CA GLY A 46 -5.73 28.80 -11.48
C GLY A 46 -5.28 29.74 -10.35
N ALA A 47 -6.20 30.12 -9.47
CA ALA A 47 -5.86 30.93 -8.29
C ALA A 47 -4.88 30.19 -7.36
N TYR A 48 -5.16 28.93 -7.05
CA TYR A 48 -4.28 28.10 -6.24
C TYR A 48 -2.93 27.84 -6.92
N ALA A 49 -2.90 27.67 -8.24
CA ALA A 49 -1.66 27.56 -9.01
C ALA A 49 -0.78 28.82 -8.87
N ALA A 50 -1.39 30.02 -8.86
CA ALA A 50 -0.66 31.25 -8.59
C ALA A 50 -0.12 31.31 -7.15
N GLU A 51 -0.90 30.90 -6.17
CA GLU A 51 -0.46 30.80 -4.76
C GLU A 51 0.75 29.89 -4.60
N GLU A 52 0.71 28.69 -5.19
CA GLU A 52 1.82 27.72 -5.18
C GLU A 52 3.08 28.28 -5.84
N LEU A 53 2.94 28.93 -7.01
CA LEU A 53 4.07 29.58 -7.69
C LEU A 53 4.70 30.68 -6.81
N VAL A 54 3.88 31.59 -6.29
CA VAL A 54 4.33 32.70 -5.43
C VAL A 54 5.01 32.15 -4.18
N MET A 55 4.43 31.15 -3.56
CA MET A 55 4.98 30.49 -2.36
C MET A 55 6.39 29.93 -2.66
N PHE A 56 6.54 29.14 -3.70
CA PHE A 56 7.83 28.50 -4.01
C PHE A 56 8.89 29.51 -4.46
N VAL A 57 8.52 30.54 -5.22
CA VAL A 57 9.44 31.63 -5.60
C VAL A 57 9.91 32.36 -4.34
N ARG A 58 8.97 32.67 -3.42
CA ARG A 58 9.32 33.31 -2.16
C ARG A 58 10.21 32.44 -1.28
N GLU A 59 9.89 31.17 -1.14
CA GLU A 59 10.70 30.24 -0.35
C GLU A 59 12.12 30.08 -0.92
N SER A 60 12.25 30.09 -2.25
CA SER A 60 13.55 29.95 -2.91
C SER A 60 14.37 31.24 -2.86
N THR A 61 13.77 32.39 -3.17
CA THR A 61 14.51 33.67 -3.37
C THR A 61 14.30 34.67 -2.25
N GLY A 62 13.30 34.52 -1.39
CA GLY A 62 12.88 35.52 -0.42
C GLY A 62 11.97 36.61 -0.98
N VAL A 63 11.64 36.59 -2.29
CA VAL A 63 10.86 37.62 -2.95
C VAL A 63 9.43 37.16 -3.18
N THR A 64 8.46 37.90 -2.72
CA THR A 64 7.03 37.65 -2.96
C THR A 64 6.58 38.35 -4.24
N LEU A 65 6.15 37.56 -5.22
CA LEU A 65 5.57 38.14 -6.44
C LEU A 65 4.15 38.63 -6.16
N PRO A 66 3.77 39.86 -6.63
CA PRO A 66 2.39 40.31 -6.56
C PRO A 66 1.50 39.51 -7.53
N VAL A 67 0.27 39.29 -7.12
CA VAL A 67 -0.77 38.73 -7.99
C VAL A 67 -1.67 39.88 -8.44
N ASP A 68 -1.60 40.21 -9.72
CA ASP A 68 -2.36 41.33 -10.31
C ASP A 68 -3.64 40.81 -11.02
N SER A 69 -4.66 41.62 -11.06
CA SER A 69 -5.91 41.30 -11.76
C SER A 69 -5.79 41.42 -13.29
N TRP A 70 -4.77 42.09 -13.80
CA TRP A 70 -4.49 42.31 -15.21
C TRP A 70 -2.99 42.52 -15.48
N ALA A 71 -2.56 42.28 -16.74
CA ALA A 71 -1.16 42.40 -17.15
C ALA A 71 -0.85 43.87 -17.55
N TRP A 72 0.05 44.51 -16.83
CA TRP A 72 0.55 45.84 -17.18
C TRP A 72 1.56 45.73 -18.35
N PRO A 73 1.45 46.55 -19.41
CA PRO A 73 2.32 46.46 -20.60
C PRO A 73 3.81 46.60 -20.31
N TRP A 74 4.15 47.39 -19.26
CA TRP A 74 5.57 47.67 -18.89
C TRP A 74 6.14 46.69 -17.86
N ARG A 75 5.32 45.81 -17.25
CA ARG A 75 5.75 44.86 -16.26
C ARG A 75 5.94 43.48 -16.85
N LYS A 76 6.99 42.77 -16.40
CA LYS A 76 7.10 41.32 -16.70
C LYS A 76 5.96 40.57 -16.02
N THR A 77 5.38 39.57 -16.68
CA THR A 77 4.24 38.83 -16.14
C THR A 77 4.38 37.33 -16.33
N VAL A 78 4.04 36.55 -15.29
CA VAL A 78 3.67 35.16 -15.45
C VAL A 78 2.15 35.08 -15.61
N ARG A 79 1.69 34.53 -16.73
CA ARG A 79 0.26 34.39 -17.03
C ARG A 79 -0.18 32.95 -16.89
N ILE A 80 -1.18 32.71 -16.07
CA ILE A 80 -1.80 31.39 -15.84
C ILE A 80 -3.14 31.39 -16.59
N ALA A 81 -3.26 30.51 -17.59
CA ALA A 81 -4.39 30.43 -18.49
C ALA A 81 -4.99 29.03 -18.54
N LEU A 82 -6.32 28.95 -18.70
CA LEU A 82 -7.04 27.71 -18.91
C LEU A 82 -7.23 27.40 -20.39
N ASP A 83 -6.97 26.18 -20.81
CA ASP A 83 -7.36 25.57 -22.06
C ASP A 83 -7.85 24.16 -21.80
N GLU A 84 -9.17 23.99 -21.67
CA GLU A 84 -9.79 22.71 -21.29
C GLU A 84 -9.44 21.56 -22.25
N SER A 85 -9.11 21.87 -23.51
CA SER A 85 -8.74 20.84 -24.50
C SER A 85 -7.45 20.08 -24.14
N LEU A 86 -6.63 20.65 -23.23
CA LEU A 86 -5.39 20.03 -22.77
C LEU A 86 -5.60 18.97 -21.67
N GLY A 87 -6.79 18.87 -21.08
CA GLY A 87 -7.04 17.91 -19.99
C GLY A 87 -6.10 18.14 -18.81
N ASP A 88 -5.27 17.12 -18.48
CA ASP A 88 -4.21 17.23 -17.47
C ASP A 88 -2.89 17.79 -18.04
N GLY A 89 -2.78 17.97 -19.35
CA GLY A 89 -1.59 18.52 -20.01
C GLY A 89 -1.46 20.03 -19.86
N PHE A 90 -0.30 20.52 -20.25
CA PHE A 90 0.02 21.94 -20.20
C PHE A 90 0.98 22.36 -21.31
N ARG A 91 1.06 23.67 -21.54
CA ARG A 91 2.06 24.35 -22.39
C ARG A 91 2.73 25.46 -21.58
N LEU A 92 4.05 25.57 -21.73
CA LEU A 92 4.91 26.58 -21.11
C LEU A 92 5.59 27.36 -22.22
N GLU A 93 5.42 28.69 -22.25
CA GLU A 93 5.96 29.51 -23.32
C GLU A 93 6.50 30.84 -22.81
N THR A 94 7.73 31.16 -23.17
CA THR A 94 8.31 32.50 -22.94
C THR A 94 8.08 33.37 -24.16
N GLY A 95 7.41 34.51 -23.96
CA GLY A 95 7.23 35.60 -24.94
C GLY A 95 7.95 36.86 -24.52
N TRP A 96 7.74 37.95 -25.24
CA TRP A 96 8.31 39.24 -24.85
C TRP A 96 7.75 39.68 -23.50
N ARG A 97 8.60 39.72 -22.46
CA ARG A 97 8.25 40.12 -21.09
C ARG A 97 7.18 39.24 -20.43
N THR A 98 6.85 38.11 -21.02
CA THR A 98 5.79 37.23 -20.48
C THR A 98 6.27 35.78 -20.43
N TYR A 99 5.89 35.10 -19.35
CA TYR A 99 5.94 33.64 -19.26
C TYR A 99 4.52 33.13 -19.10
N ARG A 100 4.06 32.32 -20.05
CA ARG A 100 2.68 31.80 -20.09
C ARG A 100 2.70 30.34 -19.66
N ILE A 101 1.85 29.99 -18.69
CA ILE A 101 1.51 28.66 -18.27
C ILE A 101 0.05 28.43 -18.69
N THR A 102 -0.15 27.63 -19.71
CA THR A 102 -1.49 27.24 -20.18
C THR A 102 -1.73 25.79 -19.90
N GLY A 103 -2.82 25.42 -19.24
CA GLY A 103 -3.12 24.02 -18.94
C GLY A 103 -4.62 23.75 -18.95
N GLY A 104 -5.00 22.49 -19.00
CA GLY A 104 -6.37 22.08 -18.73
C GLY A 104 -6.72 22.25 -17.25
N ARG A 105 -7.87 21.74 -16.80
CA ARG A 105 -8.38 22.00 -15.43
C ARG A 105 -7.40 21.70 -14.32
N ARG A 106 -6.64 20.58 -14.40
CA ARG A 106 -5.50 20.28 -13.49
C ARG A 106 -4.16 20.69 -14.10
N GLY A 107 -4.07 20.73 -15.42
CA GLY A 107 -2.86 21.05 -16.15
C GLY A 107 -2.24 22.40 -15.77
N VAL A 108 -3.04 23.39 -15.35
CA VAL A 108 -2.51 24.68 -14.84
C VAL A 108 -1.64 24.51 -13.60
N LEU A 109 -2.05 23.65 -12.64
CA LEU A 109 -1.23 23.28 -11.48
C LEU A 109 0.02 22.52 -11.91
N TYR A 110 -0.12 21.55 -12.78
CA TYR A 110 1.00 20.74 -13.26
C TYR A 110 2.01 21.55 -14.06
N GLY A 111 1.58 22.55 -14.81
CA GLY A 111 2.45 23.52 -15.47
C GLY A 111 3.23 24.38 -14.47
N VAL A 112 2.59 24.80 -13.38
CA VAL A 112 3.28 25.49 -12.28
C VAL A 112 4.28 24.57 -11.60
N TYR A 113 3.91 23.32 -11.30
CA TYR A 113 4.83 22.37 -10.68
C TYR A 113 6.02 22.05 -11.60
N GLU A 114 5.80 21.88 -12.91
CA GLU A 114 6.88 21.75 -13.88
C GLU A 114 7.80 22.99 -13.88
N THR A 115 7.22 24.19 -13.81
CA THR A 115 7.99 25.44 -13.76
C THR A 115 8.90 25.49 -12.54
N VAL A 116 8.38 25.16 -11.36
CA VAL A 116 9.17 25.22 -10.12
C VAL A 116 10.17 24.06 -10.00
N GLU A 117 9.84 22.88 -10.51
CA GLU A 117 10.77 21.75 -10.59
C GLU A 117 11.94 22.06 -11.56
N ARG A 118 11.62 22.62 -12.74
CA ARG A 118 12.61 22.83 -13.81
C ARG A 118 13.52 24.03 -13.57
N PHE A 119 12.97 25.13 -13.12
CA PHE A 119 13.73 26.39 -12.97
C PHE A 119 14.04 26.74 -11.52
N GLY A 120 13.33 26.15 -10.60
CA GLY A 120 13.56 26.32 -9.17
C GLY A 120 14.40 25.20 -8.54
N ASP A 121 14.66 24.10 -9.25
CA ASP A 121 15.24 22.87 -8.72
C ASP A 121 14.48 22.33 -7.49
N ILE A 122 13.19 22.64 -7.43
CA ILE A 122 12.29 22.17 -6.38
C ILE A 122 11.94 20.71 -6.63
N ILE A 123 11.92 19.90 -5.59
CA ILE A 123 11.60 18.48 -5.71
C ILE A 123 10.51 18.11 -4.71
N PHE A 124 9.44 17.53 -5.25
CA PHE A 124 8.35 16.95 -4.46
C PHE A 124 8.66 15.49 -4.19
N PHE A 125 8.72 15.12 -2.92
CA PHE A 125 9.00 13.74 -2.52
C PHE A 125 7.73 12.92 -2.39
N GLY A 126 7.89 11.62 -2.22
CA GLY A 126 6.79 10.70 -1.91
C GLY A 126 6.24 10.83 -0.49
N ASP A 127 6.66 11.85 0.26
CA ASP A 127 6.14 12.22 1.56
C ASP A 127 5.60 13.68 1.54
N ILE A 128 5.33 14.26 2.72
CA ILE A 128 4.85 15.65 2.81
C ILE A 128 5.94 16.69 2.59
N ARG A 129 7.21 16.29 2.52
CA ARG A 129 8.34 17.21 2.37
C ARG A 129 8.48 17.68 0.93
N THR A 130 9.05 18.86 0.81
CA THR A 130 9.43 19.46 -0.46
C THR A 130 10.83 20.04 -0.30
N HIS A 131 11.72 19.70 -1.20
CA HIS A 131 13.02 20.35 -1.26
C HIS A 131 12.91 21.67 -2.00
N VAL A 132 13.23 22.77 -1.34
CA VAL A 132 13.23 24.12 -1.92
C VAL A 132 14.63 24.73 -1.75
N PRO A 133 15.49 24.66 -2.74
CA PRO A 133 16.83 25.24 -2.64
C PRO A 133 16.75 26.78 -2.63
N LYS A 134 17.67 27.38 -1.87
CA LYS A 134 17.83 28.82 -1.90
C LYS A 134 18.59 29.25 -3.15
N LYS A 135 18.00 30.19 -3.88
CA LYS A 135 18.55 30.71 -5.13
C LYS A 135 18.70 32.25 -5.06
N ASP A 136 19.67 32.78 -5.78
CA ASP A 136 19.81 34.24 -5.90
C ASP A 136 18.79 34.82 -6.88
N ALA A 137 18.38 34.04 -7.88
CA ALA A 137 17.35 34.44 -8.81
C ALA A 137 16.51 33.23 -9.29
N PHE A 138 15.23 33.49 -9.55
CA PHE A 138 14.34 32.56 -10.24
C PHE A 138 14.22 33.00 -11.70
N VAL A 139 14.77 32.21 -12.61
CA VAL A 139 14.95 32.62 -14.01
C VAL A 139 14.33 31.61 -14.95
N VAL A 140 13.54 32.08 -15.91
CA VAL A 140 13.04 31.27 -17.03
C VAL A 140 13.78 31.66 -18.30
N PRO A 141 14.31 30.70 -19.08
CA PRO A 141 15.01 30.99 -20.34
C PRO A 141 14.11 31.75 -21.33
N ASP A 142 14.69 32.61 -22.14
CA ASP A 142 13.99 33.19 -23.25
C ASP A 142 13.71 32.15 -24.36
N ARG A 143 12.71 32.47 -25.22
CA ARG A 143 12.29 31.55 -26.32
C ARG A 143 12.04 30.11 -25.88
N PHE A 144 11.79 29.88 -24.58
CA PHE A 144 11.46 28.59 -24.03
C PHE A 144 10.05 28.19 -24.46
N ARG A 145 9.93 26.95 -24.95
CA ARG A 145 8.63 26.32 -25.26
C ARG A 145 8.67 24.88 -24.83
N ASP A 146 7.64 24.44 -24.14
CA ASP A 146 7.44 23.06 -23.78
C ASP A 146 5.94 22.75 -23.75
N ALA A 147 5.58 21.56 -24.19
CA ALA A 147 4.20 21.08 -24.14
C ALA A 147 4.20 19.62 -23.67
N GLN A 148 3.48 19.34 -22.62
CA GLN A 148 3.44 18.01 -22.04
C GLN A 148 2.01 17.49 -21.93
N GLN A 149 1.89 16.19 -22.16
CA GLN A 149 0.71 15.39 -21.88
C GLN A 149 1.14 14.17 -21.05
N PRO A 150 0.36 13.77 -20.05
CA PRO A 150 0.69 12.57 -19.29
C PRO A 150 0.56 11.32 -20.16
N ALA A 151 1.47 10.35 -19.99
CA ALA A 151 1.37 9.06 -20.65
C ALA A 151 0.12 8.27 -20.18
N PHE A 152 -0.26 8.46 -18.92
CA PHE A 152 -1.46 7.87 -18.35
C PHE A 152 -2.44 8.94 -17.90
N LEU A 153 -3.71 8.82 -18.33
CA LEU A 153 -4.80 9.71 -17.91
C LEU A 153 -5.10 9.55 -16.42
N GLY A 154 -5.28 8.30 -15.98
CA GLY A 154 -5.49 7.97 -14.57
C GLY A 154 -4.20 7.47 -13.91
N ARG A 155 -3.78 8.14 -12.84
CA ARG A 155 -2.51 7.90 -12.14
C ARG A 155 -2.78 7.82 -10.64
N SER A 156 -2.47 6.66 -10.03
CA SER A 156 -2.72 6.46 -8.61
C SER A 156 -1.77 5.49 -7.93
N THR A 157 -1.65 5.65 -6.62
CA THR A 157 -0.97 4.72 -5.73
C THR A 157 -1.61 4.73 -4.33
N THR A 158 -1.35 3.68 -3.54
CA THR A 158 -1.81 3.61 -2.14
C THR A 158 -0.73 3.93 -1.11
N TRP A 159 0.46 4.36 -1.53
CA TRP A 159 1.46 4.80 -0.57
C TRP A 159 0.82 5.80 0.40
N LYS A 160 1.02 5.54 1.70
CA LYS A 160 0.17 6.15 2.73
C LYS A 160 0.26 7.67 2.77
N GLU A 161 1.44 8.23 2.50
CA GLU A 161 1.67 9.67 2.42
C GLU A 161 0.83 10.34 1.34
N VAL A 162 0.82 9.74 0.15
CA VAL A 162 0.05 10.25 -1.00
C VAL A 162 -1.45 10.07 -0.78
N ARG A 163 -1.84 8.93 -0.20
CA ARG A 163 -3.26 8.63 0.06
C ARG A 163 -3.88 9.57 1.09
N THR A 164 -3.13 9.99 2.10
CA THR A 164 -3.64 10.79 3.22
C THR A 164 -3.44 12.29 3.07
N ASN A 165 -2.61 12.74 2.10
CA ASN A 165 -2.29 14.14 1.89
C ASN A 165 -2.58 14.57 0.45
N ILE A 166 -3.67 15.33 0.26
CA ILE A 166 -4.12 15.79 -1.06
C ILE A 166 -3.10 16.74 -1.72
N VAL A 167 -2.38 17.57 -0.95
CA VAL A 167 -1.38 18.49 -1.48
C VAL A 167 -0.21 17.70 -2.07
N SER A 168 0.37 16.76 -1.30
CA SER A 168 1.45 15.89 -1.78
C SER A 168 1.03 15.09 -3.01
N ARG A 169 -0.20 14.55 -2.99
CA ARG A 169 -0.78 13.82 -4.12
C ARG A 169 -0.84 14.69 -5.39
N THR A 170 -1.31 15.93 -5.27
CA THR A 170 -1.46 16.85 -6.41
C THR A 170 -0.10 17.30 -6.94
N ARG A 171 0.86 17.62 -6.07
CA ARG A 171 2.24 17.96 -6.44
C ARG A 171 2.96 16.84 -7.17
N LEU A 172 2.67 15.58 -6.81
CA LEU A 172 3.15 14.38 -7.49
C LEU A 172 2.30 14.00 -8.72
N ARG A 173 1.34 14.83 -9.12
CA ARG A 173 0.49 14.67 -10.32
C ARG A 173 -0.38 13.41 -10.32
N PHE A 174 -0.71 12.83 -9.15
CA PHE A 174 -1.71 11.78 -9.04
C PHE A 174 -3.13 12.38 -9.08
N ASN A 175 -4.05 11.73 -9.78
CA ASN A 175 -5.39 12.26 -10.09
C ASN A 175 -6.51 11.22 -10.04
N LEU A 176 -6.23 10.01 -9.57
CA LEU A 176 -7.24 8.98 -9.39
C LEU A 176 -7.45 8.77 -7.88
N HIS A 177 -8.70 8.94 -7.44
CA HIS A 177 -9.00 8.92 -6.03
C HIS A 177 -9.81 7.69 -5.64
N ARG A 178 -9.35 7.04 -4.59
CA ARG A 178 -10.08 5.95 -3.91
C ARG A 178 -11.09 6.55 -2.93
N ARG A 179 -12.03 5.75 -2.51
CA ARG A 179 -13.15 5.99 -1.59
C ARG A 179 -13.02 7.21 -0.64
N GLY A 180 -13.98 8.12 -0.68
CA GLY A 180 -14.37 8.93 0.47
C GLY A 180 -13.59 10.22 0.78
N THR A 181 -12.70 10.72 -0.07
CA THR A 181 -12.03 12.00 0.18
C THR A 181 -12.77 13.15 -0.51
N VAL A 182 -13.07 14.20 0.25
CA VAL A 182 -13.53 15.46 -0.32
C VAL A 182 -12.34 16.13 -1.01
N VAL A 183 -12.46 16.37 -2.30
CA VAL A 183 -11.45 17.11 -3.08
C VAL A 183 -11.96 18.54 -3.24
N GLU A 184 -11.24 19.50 -2.68
CA GLU A 184 -11.54 20.91 -2.83
C GLU A 184 -11.40 21.34 -4.31
N PRO A 185 -12.28 22.23 -4.83
CA PRO A 185 -12.24 22.68 -6.23
C PRO A 185 -10.88 23.24 -6.67
N LYS A 186 -10.10 23.81 -5.74
CA LYS A 186 -8.78 24.36 -6.03
C LYS A 186 -7.76 23.34 -6.56
N PHE A 187 -7.95 22.03 -6.26
CA PHE A 187 -7.07 20.99 -6.78
C PHE A 187 -7.47 20.51 -8.19
N GLY A 188 -8.59 20.98 -8.71
CA GLY A 188 -9.16 20.56 -10.00
C GLY A 188 -9.84 19.17 -9.92
N PRO A 189 -10.55 18.78 -10.99
CA PRO A 189 -11.30 17.53 -11.02
C PRO A 189 -10.37 16.32 -11.06
N GLU A 190 -10.78 15.25 -10.39
CA GLU A 190 -10.12 13.94 -10.49
C GLU A 190 -10.50 13.24 -11.79
N GLU A 191 -9.59 12.44 -12.35
CA GLU A 191 -9.91 11.56 -13.49
C GLU A 191 -10.97 10.52 -13.10
N ILE A 192 -10.82 9.94 -11.90
CA ILE A 192 -11.84 9.09 -11.31
C ILE A 192 -12.02 9.48 -9.85
N LYS A 193 -13.25 9.84 -9.47
CA LYS A 193 -13.69 10.12 -8.12
C LYS A 193 -14.89 9.24 -7.80
N TYR A 194 -14.72 8.32 -6.87
CA TYR A 194 -15.79 7.42 -6.43
C TYR A 194 -16.74 8.10 -5.45
N VAL A 195 -18.01 7.67 -5.50
CA VAL A 195 -18.96 7.93 -4.41
C VAL A 195 -18.43 7.38 -3.09
N LYS A 196 -18.85 7.98 -1.97
CA LYS A 196 -18.34 7.63 -0.66
C LYS A 196 -18.71 6.20 -0.24
N GLU A 197 -19.93 5.78 -0.53
CA GLU A 197 -20.53 4.52 -0.07
C GLU A 197 -19.94 3.32 -0.82
N PHE A 198 -19.80 3.43 -2.15
CA PHE A 198 -19.39 2.34 -3.03
C PHE A 198 -18.12 2.73 -3.80
N GLY A 199 -16.99 2.54 -3.15
CA GLY A 199 -15.68 2.91 -3.70
C GLY A 199 -15.15 1.93 -4.74
N ASP A 200 -13.84 1.84 -4.84
CA ASP A 200 -13.10 1.20 -5.91
C ASP A 200 -13.02 -0.33 -5.84
N CYS A 201 -13.38 -0.97 -4.73
CA CYS A 201 -13.30 -2.42 -4.62
C CYS A 201 -14.18 -3.02 -3.52
N HIS A 202 -14.53 -4.31 -3.70
CA HIS A 202 -15.17 -5.16 -2.69
C HIS A 202 -16.52 -4.64 -2.17
N THR A 203 -17.35 -4.12 -3.07
CA THR A 203 -18.60 -3.40 -2.73
C THR A 203 -19.82 -4.28 -2.58
N PHE A 204 -19.80 -5.56 -3.00
CA PHE A 204 -20.98 -6.42 -2.96
C PHE A 204 -21.60 -6.54 -1.57
N ARG A 205 -20.78 -6.57 -0.52
CA ARG A 205 -21.30 -6.63 0.85
C ARG A 205 -21.98 -5.33 1.28
N ASP A 206 -21.50 -4.19 0.80
CA ASP A 206 -22.07 -2.87 1.10
C ASP A 206 -23.36 -2.64 0.28
N LEU A 207 -23.37 -3.10 -0.99
CA LEU A 207 -24.52 -3.00 -1.88
C LEU A 207 -25.68 -3.90 -1.44
N VAL A 208 -25.40 -5.16 -1.05
CA VAL A 208 -26.41 -6.12 -0.57
C VAL A 208 -25.88 -6.75 0.74
N PRO A 209 -26.09 -6.06 1.89
CA PRO A 209 -25.58 -6.55 3.17
C PRO A 209 -26.22 -7.89 3.58
N PRO A 210 -25.42 -8.93 3.86
CA PRO A 210 -25.97 -10.24 4.24
C PRO A 210 -26.81 -10.20 5.54
N ASP A 211 -26.49 -9.30 6.45
CA ASP A 211 -27.21 -9.18 7.73
C ASP A 211 -28.62 -8.61 7.55
N GLU A 212 -28.83 -7.85 6.48
CA GLU A 212 -30.15 -7.26 6.14
C GLU A 212 -30.99 -8.23 5.31
N TYR A 213 -30.40 -8.89 4.32
CA TYR A 213 -31.16 -9.61 3.30
C TYR A 213 -31.18 -11.13 3.49
N PHE A 214 -30.15 -11.76 4.04
CA PHE A 214 -30.01 -13.22 3.96
C PHE A 214 -31.14 -14.00 4.64
N ALA A 215 -31.67 -13.52 5.75
CA ALA A 215 -32.72 -14.23 6.49
C ALA A 215 -34.01 -14.38 5.67
N LYS A 216 -34.31 -13.39 4.80
CA LYS A 216 -35.54 -13.37 3.99
C LYS A 216 -35.27 -13.80 2.54
N HIS A 217 -34.10 -13.53 2.05
CA HIS A 217 -33.66 -13.68 0.66
C HIS A 217 -32.33 -14.40 0.54
N PRO A 218 -32.20 -15.66 0.99
CA PRO A 218 -30.94 -16.40 0.85
C PRO A 218 -30.52 -16.59 -0.62
N GLU A 219 -31.49 -16.57 -1.56
CA GLU A 219 -31.24 -16.67 -3.00
C GLU A 219 -30.44 -15.51 -3.59
N TYR A 220 -30.31 -14.38 -2.90
CA TYR A 220 -29.47 -13.25 -3.34
C TYR A 220 -27.97 -13.55 -3.21
N PHE A 221 -27.61 -14.57 -2.45
CA PHE A 221 -26.21 -14.91 -2.15
C PHE A 221 -25.78 -16.19 -2.83
N SER A 222 -24.45 -16.41 -2.90
CA SER A 222 -23.87 -17.55 -3.61
C SER A 222 -24.43 -18.89 -3.15
N TYR A 223 -24.82 -19.71 -4.13
CA TYR A 223 -25.11 -21.12 -3.95
C TYR A 223 -23.81 -21.92 -4.13
N LEU A 224 -23.37 -22.60 -3.09
CA LEU A 224 -22.12 -23.34 -3.04
C LEU A 224 -22.32 -24.69 -2.39
N ASN A 225 -21.92 -25.77 -3.07
CA ASN A 225 -22.01 -27.13 -2.54
C ASN A 225 -23.40 -27.48 -1.98
N GLY A 226 -24.46 -27.13 -2.71
CA GLY A 226 -25.82 -27.45 -2.34
C GLY A 226 -26.52 -26.49 -1.38
N ILE A 227 -25.87 -25.41 -0.91
CA ILE A 227 -26.45 -24.47 0.04
C ILE A 227 -26.18 -23.00 -0.32
N ARG A 228 -27.11 -22.12 0.07
CA ARG A 228 -26.90 -20.67 0.03
C ARG A 228 -26.08 -20.25 1.25
N ARG A 229 -25.12 -19.33 1.04
CA ARG A 229 -24.14 -18.94 2.05
C ARG A 229 -24.34 -17.49 2.48
N LYS A 230 -24.48 -17.25 3.80
CA LYS A 230 -24.46 -15.91 4.39
C LYS A 230 -23.03 -15.37 4.47
N ASP A 231 -22.17 -16.15 5.11
CA ASP A 231 -20.79 -15.75 5.37
C ASP A 231 -19.85 -16.14 4.23
N LYS A 232 -18.81 -15.30 4.02
CA LYS A 232 -17.78 -15.51 3.00
C LYS A 232 -18.37 -15.72 1.61
N SER A 233 -19.52 -15.10 1.33
CA SER A 233 -20.32 -15.24 0.11
C SER A 233 -19.97 -14.17 -0.92
N GLN A 234 -20.35 -14.44 -2.16
CA GLN A 234 -20.56 -13.45 -3.22
C GLN A 234 -22.08 -13.27 -3.42
N LEU A 235 -22.47 -12.44 -4.38
CA LEU A 235 -23.88 -12.33 -4.79
C LEU A 235 -24.24 -13.36 -5.88
N CYS A 236 -25.52 -13.70 -6.00
CA CYS A 236 -26.07 -14.42 -7.13
C CYS A 236 -26.38 -13.41 -8.23
N LEU A 237 -25.47 -13.25 -9.19
CA LEU A 237 -25.55 -12.18 -10.21
C LEU A 237 -26.59 -12.42 -11.32
N THR A 238 -27.26 -13.57 -11.30
CA THR A 238 -28.37 -13.87 -12.19
C THR A 238 -29.74 -13.62 -11.55
N ASN A 239 -29.76 -13.20 -10.28
CA ASN A 239 -31.00 -12.87 -9.58
C ASN A 239 -31.42 -11.44 -9.97
N PRO A 240 -32.66 -11.23 -10.51
CA PRO A 240 -33.14 -9.93 -10.96
C PRO A 240 -33.33 -8.92 -9.83
N ASP A 241 -33.74 -9.35 -8.63
CA ASP A 241 -33.90 -8.46 -7.49
C ASP A 241 -32.56 -7.90 -7.01
N VAL A 242 -31.48 -8.73 -7.06
CA VAL A 242 -30.12 -8.28 -6.77
C VAL A 242 -29.70 -7.20 -7.75
N LEU A 243 -29.99 -7.35 -9.04
CA LEU A 243 -29.73 -6.35 -10.06
C LEU A 243 -30.47 -5.03 -9.75
N ASP A 244 -31.74 -5.13 -9.40
CA ASP A 244 -32.59 -3.96 -9.07
C ASP A 244 -32.07 -3.21 -7.83
N ILE A 245 -31.73 -3.93 -6.77
CA ILE A 245 -31.18 -3.35 -5.54
C ILE A 245 -29.85 -2.62 -5.84
N VAL A 246 -28.96 -3.28 -6.56
CA VAL A 246 -27.62 -2.74 -6.86
C VAL A 246 -27.73 -1.48 -7.73
N ALA A 247 -28.51 -1.54 -8.82
CA ALA A 247 -28.66 -0.39 -9.71
C ALA A 247 -29.29 0.81 -8.99
N LYS A 248 -30.36 0.61 -8.21
CA LYS A 248 -31.02 1.67 -7.42
C LYS A 248 -30.04 2.31 -6.41
N LYS A 249 -29.24 1.50 -5.70
CA LYS A 249 -28.25 2.02 -4.75
C LYS A 249 -27.14 2.80 -5.44
N CYS A 250 -26.66 2.33 -6.59
CA CYS A 250 -25.63 3.03 -7.37
C CYS A 250 -26.15 4.40 -7.87
N ILE A 251 -27.37 4.46 -8.42
CA ILE A 251 -28.00 5.70 -8.88
C ILE A 251 -28.16 6.66 -7.70
N ALA A 252 -28.77 6.21 -6.61
CA ALA A 252 -28.98 7.03 -5.41
C ALA A 252 -27.65 7.60 -4.83
N ALA A 253 -26.58 6.82 -4.87
CA ALA A 253 -25.26 7.29 -4.40
C ALA A 253 -24.66 8.37 -5.34
N LEU A 254 -24.88 8.26 -6.66
CA LEU A 254 -24.47 9.28 -7.63
C LEU A 254 -25.32 10.55 -7.53
N ASP A 255 -26.63 10.43 -7.26
CA ASP A 255 -27.51 11.55 -6.96
C ASP A 255 -27.06 12.33 -5.73
N ALA A 256 -26.61 11.61 -4.69
CA ALA A 256 -26.15 12.18 -3.43
C ALA A 256 -24.77 12.87 -3.52
N ASP A 257 -23.90 12.45 -4.43
CA ASP A 257 -22.60 13.08 -4.71
C ASP A 257 -22.43 13.40 -6.21
N PRO A 258 -23.01 14.51 -6.71
CA PRO A 258 -22.88 14.91 -8.11
C PRO A 258 -21.42 15.15 -8.56
N SER A 259 -20.52 15.40 -7.60
CA SER A 259 -19.09 15.60 -7.88
C SER A 259 -18.33 14.30 -8.14
N ALA A 260 -18.89 13.15 -7.75
CA ALA A 260 -18.35 11.84 -8.11
C ALA A 260 -18.65 11.52 -9.58
N ASN A 261 -17.72 10.81 -10.22
CA ASN A 261 -17.90 10.34 -11.58
C ASN A 261 -17.82 8.81 -11.72
N ALA A 262 -17.72 8.09 -10.60
CA ALA A 262 -17.64 6.63 -10.61
C ALA A 262 -18.32 5.99 -9.38
N VAL A 263 -18.89 4.80 -9.61
CA VAL A 263 -19.42 3.92 -8.57
C VAL A 263 -18.87 2.52 -8.75
N GLY A 264 -18.49 1.86 -7.65
CA GLY A 264 -17.93 0.52 -7.66
C GLY A 264 -19.01 -0.58 -7.54
N VAL A 265 -18.97 -1.54 -8.44
CA VAL A 265 -19.79 -2.75 -8.44
C VAL A 265 -18.87 -3.95 -8.60
N SER A 266 -18.32 -4.44 -7.49
CA SER A 266 -17.26 -5.44 -7.53
C SER A 266 -17.36 -6.50 -6.43
N GLN A 267 -16.86 -7.69 -6.74
CA GLN A 267 -16.87 -8.85 -5.85
C GLN A 267 -16.11 -8.59 -4.54
N ASN A 268 -16.55 -9.28 -3.49
CA ASN A 268 -15.85 -9.35 -2.22
C ASN A 268 -14.46 -9.98 -2.39
N ASP A 269 -13.49 -9.65 -1.53
CA ASP A 269 -12.12 -10.18 -1.60
C ASP A 269 -12.05 -11.67 -1.23
N ARG A 270 -12.62 -12.47 -2.11
CA ARG A 270 -12.62 -13.94 -1.97
C ARG A 270 -13.10 -14.61 -3.26
N ARG A 271 -12.84 -15.89 -3.38
CA ARG A 271 -13.52 -16.75 -4.36
C ARG A 271 -14.96 -16.96 -3.90
N ASN A 272 -15.57 -18.09 -4.08
CA ASN A 272 -16.93 -18.40 -3.67
C ASN A 272 -18.03 -17.75 -4.52
N GLN A 273 -17.79 -17.60 -5.83
CA GLN A 273 -18.81 -17.20 -6.80
C GLN A 273 -20.00 -18.17 -6.77
N CYS A 274 -21.18 -17.68 -7.14
CA CYS A 274 -22.40 -18.48 -7.16
C CYS A 274 -22.29 -19.62 -8.21
N GLN A 275 -22.66 -20.83 -7.81
CA GLN A 275 -22.67 -22.04 -8.61
C GLN A 275 -24.10 -22.57 -8.84
N CYS A 276 -25.14 -21.71 -8.72
CA CYS A 276 -26.49 -22.12 -9.11
C CYS A 276 -26.54 -22.41 -10.61
N GLU A 277 -27.52 -23.17 -11.04
CA GLU A 277 -27.67 -23.66 -12.41
C GLU A 277 -27.54 -22.54 -13.46
N THR A 278 -28.23 -21.42 -13.25
CA THR A 278 -28.19 -20.26 -14.15
C THR A 278 -26.82 -19.61 -14.23
N CYS A 279 -26.16 -19.36 -13.09
CA CYS A 279 -24.81 -18.79 -13.08
C CYS A 279 -23.80 -19.73 -13.76
N ALA A 280 -23.86 -21.03 -13.42
CA ALA A 280 -22.97 -22.03 -13.99
C ALA A 280 -23.17 -22.21 -15.51
N ALA A 281 -24.41 -22.15 -16.00
CA ALA A 281 -24.70 -22.22 -17.43
C ALA A 281 -24.10 -21.04 -18.20
N ILE A 282 -24.21 -19.82 -17.67
CA ILE A 282 -23.58 -18.62 -18.26
C ILE A 282 -22.05 -18.77 -18.24
N ASP A 283 -21.45 -19.11 -17.11
CA ASP A 283 -20.00 -19.26 -16.97
C ASP A 283 -19.44 -20.31 -17.94
N LYS A 284 -20.17 -21.39 -18.17
CA LYS A 284 -19.81 -22.44 -19.16
C LYS A 284 -19.78 -21.88 -20.59
N VAL A 285 -20.78 -21.13 -21.00
CA VAL A 285 -20.86 -20.53 -22.34
C VAL A 285 -19.80 -19.46 -22.53
N GLU A 286 -19.58 -18.63 -21.54
CA GLU A 286 -18.57 -17.57 -21.55
C GLU A 286 -17.14 -18.09 -21.34
N GLY A 287 -16.99 -19.34 -20.88
CA GLY A 287 -15.70 -19.96 -20.59
C GLY A 287 -15.01 -19.41 -19.34
N SER A 288 -15.67 -18.56 -18.58
CA SER A 288 -15.15 -17.92 -17.38
C SER A 288 -16.29 -17.31 -16.55
N SER A 289 -16.14 -17.27 -15.24
CA SER A 289 -17.08 -16.59 -14.34
C SER A 289 -17.09 -15.06 -14.49
N SER A 290 -16.19 -14.50 -15.26
CA SER A 290 -16.27 -13.10 -15.70
C SER A 290 -17.48 -12.86 -16.60
N GLY A 291 -17.98 -13.87 -17.32
CA GLY A 291 -19.18 -13.76 -18.14
C GLY A 291 -20.40 -13.35 -17.31
N THR A 292 -20.70 -14.08 -16.25
CA THR A 292 -21.77 -13.72 -15.31
C THR A 292 -21.54 -12.35 -14.69
N MET A 293 -20.28 -12.03 -14.31
CA MET A 293 -19.95 -10.73 -13.73
C MET A 293 -20.22 -9.58 -14.72
N PHE A 294 -19.70 -9.67 -15.95
CA PHE A 294 -19.83 -8.56 -16.91
C PHE A 294 -21.25 -8.41 -17.48
N ARG A 295 -22.02 -9.49 -17.59
CA ARG A 295 -23.46 -9.38 -17.89
C ARG A 295 -24.21 -8.57 -16.81
N PHE A 296 -23.94 -8.87 -15.55
CA PHE A 296 -24.55 -8.16 -14.43
C PHE A 296 -24.07 -6.68 -14.38
N VAL A 297 -22.77 -6.44 -14.45
CA VAL A 297 -22.21 -5.08 -14.38
C VAL A 297 -22.66 -4.23 -15.57
N ASN A 298 -22.76 -4.80 -16.78
CA ASN A 298 -23.29 -4.10 -17.93
C ASN A 298 -24.76 -3.69 -17.72
N ALA A 299 -25.60 -4.58 -17.19
CA ALA A 299 -26.99 -4.26 -16.89
C ALA A 299 -27.13 -3.16 -15.82
N VAL A 300 -26.25 -3.11 -14.82
CA VAL A 300 -26.17 -2.00 -13.86
C VAL A 300 -25.72 -0.71 -14.58
N ALA A 301 -24.70 -0.82 -15.42
CA ALA A 301 -24.12 0.32 -16.15
C ALA A 301 -25.10 0.95 -17.14
N GLU A 302 -25.93 0.15 -17.81
CA GLU A 302 -27.01 0.63 -18.68
C GLU A 302 -28.01 1.47 -17.89
N ARG A 303 -28.50 0.96 -16.74
CA ARG A 303 -29.43 1.70 -15.89
C ARG A 303 -28.83 2.99 -15.30
N VAL A 304 -27.56 2.94 -14.90
CA VAL A 304 -26.84 4.16 -14.47
C VAL A 304 -26.75 5.16 -15.62
N LYS A 305 -26.47 4.71 -16.84
CA LYS A 305 -26.32 5.57 -18.03
C LYS A 305 -27.63 6.29 -18.42
N GLU A 306 -28.79 5.71 -18.14
CA GLU A 306 -30.09 6.33 -18.38
C GLU A 306 -30.27 7.66 -17.62
N THR A 307 -29.73 7.74 -16.40
CA THR A 307 -29.85 8.93 -15.54
C THR A 307 -28.54 9.71 -15.42
N HIS A 308 -27.42 9.03 -15.56
CA HIS A 308 -26.06 9.58 -15.40
C HIS A 308 -25.15 9.15 -16.57
N PRO A 309 -25.32 9.71 -17.78
CA PRO A 309 -24.67 9.24 -19.00
C PRO A 309 -23.15 9.44 -19.01
N ASP A 310 -22.62 10.31 -18.17
CA ASP A 310 -21.20 10.66 -18.04
C ASP A 310 -20.47 9.92 -16.90
N LYS A 311 -21.17 9.02 -16.19
CA LYS A 311 -20.60 8.33 -15.02
C LYS A 311 -20.14 6.92 -15.34
N TRP A 312 -19.13 6.49 -14.59
CA TRP A 312 -18.52 5.17 -14.71
C TRP A 312 -19.10 4.18 -13.70
N VAL A 313 -19.28 2.94 -14.14
CA VAL A 313 -19.46 1.78 -13.26
C VAL A 313 -18.19 0.96 -13.28
N GLN A 314 -17.54 0.81 -12.13
CA GLN A 314 -16.26 0.11 -12.03
C GLN A 314 -16.46 -1.32 -11.52
N THR A 315 -15.68 -2.26 -12.08
CA THR A 315 -15.61 -3.64 -11.59
C THR A 315 -14.19 -4.19 -11.64
N LEU A 316 -13.99 -5.38 -11.04
CA LEU A 316 -12.68 -6.03 -10.97
C LEU A 316 -12.63 -7.28 -11.87
N ALA A 317 -11.60 -7.37 -12.67
CA ALA A 317 -11.11 -8.62 -13.26
C ALA A 317 -10.04 -9.20 -12.30
N TYR A 318 -10.50 -9.93 -11.28
CA TYR A 318 -9.71 -10.37 -10.14
C TYR A 318 -10.12 -11.77 -9.66
N GLN A 319 -9.17 -12.57 -9.26
CA GLN A 319 -9.39 -13.95 -8.82
C GLN A 319 -10.21 -14.77 -9.85
N TYR A 320 -11.47 -15.12 -9.54
CA TYR A 320 -12.32 -15.97 -10.38
C TYR A 320 -12.89 -15.24 -11.63
N THR A 321 -12.82 -13.90 -11.66
CA THR A 321 -13.25 -13.09 -12.83
C THR A 321 -12.08 -12.56 -13.67
N ARG A 322 -10.85 -13.01 -13.41
CA ARG A 322 -9.65 -12.48 -14.09
C ARG A 322 -9.56 -12.90 -15.57
N GLU A 323 -9.97 -14.11 -15.90
CA GLU A 323 -10.06 -14.55 -17.30
C GLU A 323 -11.17 -13.78 -18.02
N PRO A 324 -10.89 -13.16 -19.18
CA PRO A 324 -11.92 -12.42 -19.91
C PRO A 324 -13.01 -13.35 -20.44
N PRO A 325 -14.27 -12.88 -20.52
CA PRO A 325 -15.37 -13.65 -21.10
C PRO A 325 -15.21 -13.81 -22.62
N LYS A 326 -15.79 -14.85 -23.17
CA LYS A 326 -15.72 -15.12 -24.61
C LYS A 326 -16.66 -14.26 -25.45
N LEU A 327 -17.85 -13.99 -24.95
CA LEU A 327 -18.93 -13.34 -25.70
C LEU A 327 -19.25 -11.96 -25.20
N THR A 328 -19.32 -11.77 -23.88
CA THR A 328 -19.72 -10.51 -23.25
C THR A 328 -18.57 -9.51 -23.26
N LYS A 329 -18.78 -8.35 -23.89
CA LYS A 329 -17.85 -7.20 -23.79
C LYS A 329 -18.29 -6.26 -22.68
N PRO A 330 -17.36 -5.65 -21.95
CA PRO A 330 -17.70 -4.53 -21.05
C PRO A 330 -18.40 -3.40 -21.80
N ALA A 331 -19.44 -2.82 -21.22
CA ALA A 331 -20.10 -1.64 -21.78
C ALA A 331 -19.14 -0.43 -21.79
N ASP A 332 -19.45 0.57 -22.63
CA ASP A 332 -18.59 1.73 -22.85
C ASP A 332 -18.41 2.64 -21.63
N ASN A 333 -19.32 2.58 -20.66
CA ASN A 333 -19.22 3.24 -19.36
C ASN A 333 -18.77 2.30 -18.22
N VAL A 334 -18.18 1.15 -18.53
CA VAL A 334 -17.61 0.22 -17.55
C VAL A 334 -16.10 0.36 -17.49
N LEU A 335 -15.56 0.66 -16.29
CA LEU A 335 -14.15 0.60 -15.98
C LEU A 335 -13.78 -0.79 -15.47
N THR A 336 -12.94 -1.49 -16.19
CA THR A 336 -12.47 -2.84 -15.81
C THR A 336 -11.09 -2.75 -15.18
N TYR A 337 -10.97 -3.10 -13.89
CA TYR A 337 -9.69 -3.15 -13.20
C TYR A 337 -9.11 -4.56 -13.26
N LEU A 338 -8.07 -4.75 -14.07
CA LEU A 338 -7.33 -6.01 -14.13
C LEU A 338 -6.26 -6.04 -13.03
N CYS A 339 -6.46 -6.89 -12.03
CA CYS A 339 -5.50 -7.08 -10.93
C CYS A 339 -4.43 -8.10 -11.29
N VAL A 340 -3.16 -7.68 -11.27
CA VAL A 340 -2.01 -8.50 -11.67
C VAL A 340 -1.19 -8.97 -10.47
N ILE A 341 -1.87 -9.32 -9.38
CA ILE A 341 -1.28 -9.64 -8.07
C ILE A 341 -0.27 -10.79 -8.10
N GLU A 342 -0.40 -11.73 -9.04
CA GLU A 342 0.49 -12.89 -9.16
C GLU A 342 1.73 -12.62 -10.03
N ALA A 343 1.91 -11.39 -10.52
CA ALA A 343 3.09 -11.03 -11.31
C ALA A 343 4.38 -11.33 -10.54
N ASP A 344 5.38 -11.75 -11.27
CA ASP A 344 6.74 -11.75 -10.76
C ASP A 344 7.28 -10.32 -10.82
N LEU A 345 7.52 -9.73 -9.66
CA LEU A 345 7.95 -8.34 -9.55
C LEU A 345 9.47 -8.17 -9.63
N ALA A 346 10.24 -9.26 -9.55
CA ALA A 346 11.70 -9.22 -9.67
C ALA A 346 12.20 -9.18 -11.12
N ARG A 347 11.34 -9.44 -12.09
CA ARG A 347 11.68 -9.47 -13.53
C ARG A 347 10.68 -8.66 -14.34
N PRO A 348 11.14 -7.89 -15.34
CA PRO A 348 10.22 -7.16 -16.21
C PRO A 348 9.19 -8.09 -16.84
N LEU A 349 7.93 -7.67 -16.92
CA LEU A 349 6.87 -8.45 -17.58
C LEU A 349 7.23 -8.84 -19.00
N THR A 350 7.96 -7.98 -19.73
CA THR A 350 8.37 -8.22 -21.11
C THR A 350 9.31 -9.42 -21.29
N THR A 351 10.19 -9.64 -20.34
CA THR A 351 11.27 -10.66 -20.43
C THR A 351 11.07 -11.83 -19.48
N SER A 352 10.19 -11.71 -18.48
CA SER A 352 9.95 -12.77 -17.50
C SER A 352 9.39 -14.04 -18.15
N THR A 353 10.06 -15.16 -17.92
CA THR A 353 9.61 -16.52 -18.30
C THR A 353 8.79 -17.18 -17.20
N CYS A 354 8.58 -16.52 -16.07
CA CYS A 354 7.72 -17.02 -15.01
C CYS A 354 6.30 -17.25 -15.53
N PRO A 355 5.71 -18.47 -15.37
CA PRO A 355 4.39 -18.78 -15.89
C PRO A 355 3.30 -17.79 -15.51
N ALA A 356 3.36 -17.22 -14.28
CA ALA A 356 2.41 -16.21 -13.85
C ALA A 356 2.55 -14.89 -14.64
N SER A 357 3.77 -14.44 -14.93
CA SER A 357 4.01 -13.24 -15.73
C SER A 357 3.66 -13.46 -17.20
N VAL A 358 3.93 -14.67 -17.76
CA VAL A 358 3.47 -15.03 -19.11
C VAL A 358 1.95 -14.95 -19.20
N LYS A 359 1.27 -15.55 -18.22
CA LYS A 359 -0.20 -15.50 -18.15
C LYS A 359 -0.74 -14.08 -18.02
N ILE A 360 -0.09 -13.22 -17.26
CA ILE A 360 -0.50 -11.82 -17.12
C ILE A 360 -0.35 -11.06 -18.44
N ARG A 361 0.73 -11.27 -19.20
CA ARG A 361 0.86 -10.66 -20.54
C ARG A 361 -0.32 -11.05 -21.45
N GLU A 362 -0.65 -12.36 -21.51
CA GLU A 362 -1.80 -12.85 -22.28
C GLU A 362 -3.12 -12.22 -21.82
N LEU A 363 -3.32 -12.09 -20.52
CA LEU A 363 -4.52 -11.45 -19.96
C LEU A 363 -4.61 -9.99 -20.33
N VAL A 364 -3.51 -9.23 -20.22
CA VAL A 364 -3.47 -7.82 -20.63
C VAL A 364 -3.84 -7.69 -22.11
N ASP A 365 -3.21 -8.50 -22.99
CA ASP A 365 -3.48 -8.47 -24.43
C ASP A 365 -4.95 -8.83 -24.76
N ARG A 366 -5.52 -9.83 -24.09
CA ARG A 366 -6.92 -10.23 -24.27
C ARG A 366 -7.92 -9.21 -23.75
N TRP A 367 -7.65 -8.59 -22.58
CA TRP A 367 -8.52 -7.56 -22.02
C TRP A 367 -8.46 -6.25 -22.82
N THR A 368 -7.30 -5.84 -23.30
CA THR A 368 -7.18 -4.64 -24.17
C THR A 368 -7.91 -4.80 -25.48
N ALA A 369 -8.01 -6.04 -26.01
CA ALA A 369 -8.82 -6.33 -27.21
C ALA A 369 -10.34 -6.26 -26.96
N LEU A 370 -10.78 -6.38 -25.69
CA LEU A 370 -12.22 -6.34 -25.34
C LEU A 370 -12.71 -4.94 -24.99
N THR A 371 -11.89 -4.12 -24.34
CA THR A 371 -12.29 -2.80 -23.90
C THR A 371 -11.12 -1.79 -23.86
N PRO A 372 -11.32 -0.54 -24.33
CA PRO A 372 -10.35 0.53 -24.16
C PRO A 372 -10.33 1.09 -22.72
N ASN A 373 -11.32 0.76 -21.90
CA ASN A 373 -11.51 1.26 -20.54
C ASN A 373 -10.89 0.32 -19.49
N LEU A 374 -9.76 -0.27 -19.85
CA LEU A 374 -8.98 -1.11 -18.95
C LEU A 374 -8.11 -0.27 -18.04
N VAL A 375 -8.17 -0.55 -16.75
CA VAL A 375 -7.27 -0.02 -15.72
C VAL A 375 -6.42 -1.19 -15.22
N ILE A 376 -5.12 -1.00 -15.14
CA ILE A 376 -4.26 -2.00 -14.50
C ILE A 376 -4.14 -1.69 -13.01
N TRP A 377 -4.39 -2.70 -12.20
CA TRP A 377 -4.09 -2.71 -10.77
C TRP A 377 -2.81 -3.51 -10.57
N ALA A 378 -1.69 -2.78 -10.58
CA ALA A 378 -0.36 -3.33 -10.35
C ALA A 378 0.06 -3.20 -8.88
N TYR A 379 1.20 -3.81 -8.54
CA TYR A 379 1.70 -3.85 -7.17
C TYR A 379 3.19 -3.50 -7.13
N SER A 380 3.62 -2.85 -6.05
CA SER A 380 5.02 -2.50 -5.78
C SER A 380 5.30 -2.57 -4.27
N THR A 381 4.93 -3.70 -3.66
CA THR A 381 5.09 -3.90 -2.21
C THR A 381 5.14 -5.39 -1.87
N ASN A 382 5.72 -5.71 -0.72
CA ASN A 382 5.62 -6.99 -0.06
C ASN A 382 4.68 -6.83 1.15
N TYR A 383 3.45 -7.33 1.05
CA TYR A 383 2.46 -7.22 2.13
C TYR A 383 2.81 -8.03 3.38
N ARG A 384 3.70 -8.96 3.26
CA ARG A 384 4.11 -9.78 4.40
C ARG A 384 5.15 -9.06 5.24
N GLU A 385 6.08 -8.35 4.58
CA GLU A 385 7.25 -7.73 5.20
C GLU A 385 7.56 -6.41 4.50
N LEU A 386 6.83 -5.36 4.87
CA LEU A 386 6.90 -4.06 4.18
C LEU A 386 8.27 -3.39 4.25
N LEU A 387 9.03 -3.66 5.34
CA LEU A 387 10.34 -3.07 5.59
C LEU A 387 11.50 -3.89 5.00
N HIS A 388 11.25 -5.13 4.59
CA HIS A 388 12.31 -5.96 4.01
C HIS A 388 12.63 -5.56 2.58
N THR A 389 13.88 -5.74 2.18
CA THR A 389 14.33 -5.51 0.81
C THR A 389 13.48 -6.33 -0.16
N PHE A 390 12.96 -5.67 -1.21
CA PHE A 390 12.09 -6.27 -2.19
C PHE A 390 12.52 -5.89 -3.61
N PRO A 391 12.73 -6.82 -4.55
CA PRO A 391 13.47 -6.59 -5.79
C PRO A 391 12.64 -5.99 -6.94
N ASP A 392 11.74 -5.06 -6.67
CA ASP A 392 10.77 -4.54 -7.64
C ASP A 392 11.19 -3.24 -8.35
N VAL A 393 12.04 -2.41 -7.74
CA VAL A 393 12.44 -1.12 -8.33
C VAL A 393 13.06 -1.25 -9.72
N PRO A 394 13.97 -2.21 -9.98
CA PRO A 394 14.57 -2.36 -11.29
C PRO A 394 13.60 -2.70 -12.43
N THR A 395 12.40 -3.17 -12.09
CA THR A 395 11.40 -3.62 -13.07
C THR A 395 10.27 -2.63 -13.29
N LEU A 396 10.12 -1.65 -12.40
CA LEU A 396 8.98 -0.71 -12.41
C LEU A 396 8.87 0.07 -13.73
N GLN A 397 9.96 0.64 -14.22
CA GLN A 397 9.94 1.44 -15.44
C GLN A 397 9.53 0.61 -16.66
N ASP A 398 10.11 -0.58 -16.81
CA ASP A 398 9.81 -1.48 -17.93
C ASP A 398 8.36 -1.98 -17.88
N ASN A 399 7.85 -2.27 -16.69
CA ASN A 399 6.46 -2.67 -16.51
C ASN A 399 5.48 -1.52 -16.84
N ILE A 400 5.80 -0.28 -16.46
CA ILE A 400 5.00 0.89 -16.80
C ILE A 400 5.01 1.12 -18.32
N ARG A 401 6.17 1.01 -18.98
CA ARG A 401 6.29 1.06 -20.45
C ARG A 401 5.48 -0.03 -21.13
N PHE A 402 5.56 -1.26 -20.62
CA PHE A 402 4.79 -2.40 -21.12
C PHE A 402 3.28 -2.10 -21.17
N TYR A 403 2.72 -1.47 -20.15
CA TYR A 403 1.31 -1.08 -20.12
C TYR A 403 1.00 0.07 -21.08
N ARG A 404 1.83 1.12 -21.12
CA ARG A 404 1.68 2.24 -22.07
C ARG A 404 1.65 1.74 -23.51
N ASP A 405 2.59 0.88 -23.88
CA ASP A 405 2.78 0.41 -25.25
C ASP A 405 1.61 -0.48 -25.74
N ARG A 406 0.78 -0.96 -24.80
CA ARG A 406 -0.49 -1.67 -25.06
C ARG A 406 -1.72 -0.78 -25.00
N GLY A 407 -1.52 0.52 -24.98
CA GLY A 407 -2.63 1.50 -24.99
C GLY A 407 -3.36 1.63 -23.65
N ILE A 408 -2.84 1.08 -22.57
CA ILE A 408 -3.40 1.28 -21.23
C ILE A 408 -3.30 2.77 -20.86
N ARG A 409 -4.43 3.38 -20.54
CA ARG A 409 -4.52 4.82 -20.23
C ARG A 409 -4.65 5.13 -18.75
N ARG A 410 -4.88 4.13 -17.90
CA ARG A 410 -5.06 4.28 -16.46
C ARG A 410 -4.28 3.21 -15.72
N LEU A 411 -3.44 3.64 -14.77
CA LEU A 411 -2.58 2.73 -14.00
C LEU A 411 -2.64 3.08 -12.52
N PHE A 412 -3.02 2.10 -11.73
CA PHE A 412 -2.99 2.12 -10.28
C PHE A 412 -1.90 1.15 -9.81
N ILE A 413 -0.92 1.65 -9.05
CA ILE A 413 0.17 0.83 -8.50
C ILE A 413 -0.01 0.79 -6.98
N GLU A 414 -0.43 -0.34 -6.46
CA GLU A 414 -0.61 -0.51 -5.04
C GLU A 414 0.74 -0.56 -4.32
N GLY A 415 0.87 0.30 -3.30
CA GLY A 415 2.07 0.46 -2.51
C GLY A 415 1.85 0.10 -1.04
N GLY A 416 2.84 0.33 -0.22
CA GLY A 416 2.87 -0.02 1.20
C GLY A 416 2.51 1.09 2.18
N GLY A 417 2.85 0.85 3.45
CA GLY A 417 2.73 1.79 4.55
C GLY A 417 3.85 2.85 4.58
N TYR A 418 3.86 3.65 5.63
CA TYR A 418 4.94 4.61 5.88
C TYR A 418 6.29 3.90 6.00
N HIS A 419 7.32 4.49 5.40
CA HIS A 419 8.71 4.02 5.45
C HIS A 419 8.91 2.55 5.07
N SER A 420 8.01 1.96 4.27
CA SER A 420 8.26 0.66 3.67
C SER A 420 9.47 0.73 2.73
N HIS A 421 10.04 -0.42 2.39
CA HIS A 421 11.25 -0.52 1.57
C HIS A 421 11.23 0.44 0.39
N LEU A 422 12.13 1.43 0.41
CA LEU A 422 12.26 2.50 -0.59
C LEU A 422 10.94 3.24 -0.93
N GLY A 423 9.99 3.32 0.02
CA GLY A 423 8.63 3.79 -0.25
C GLY A 423 8.55 5.18 -0.84
N GLU A 424 9.28 6.13 -0.26
CA GLU A 424 9.34 7.52 -0.73
C GLU A 424 9.99 7.62 -2.11
N PHE A 425 11.06 6.87 -2.35
CA PHE A 425 11.73 6.81 -3.64
C PHE A 425 10.85 6.16 -4.71
N LYS A 426 10.22 5.02 -4.40
CA LYS A 426 9.26 4.37 -5.32
C LYS A 426 8.10 5.29 -5.68
N THR A 427 7.53 5.99 -4.70
CA THR A 427 6.45 6.95 -4.94
C THR A 427 6.89 8.07 -5.88
N TYR A 428 8.09 8.61 -5.70
CA TYR A 428 8.68 9.60 -6.59
C TYR A 428 8.86 9.04 -8.01
N LEU A 429 9.49 7.88 -8.16
CA LEU A 429 9.71 7.23 -9.46
C LEU A 429 8.38 6.97 -10.18
N ILE A 430 7.40 6.38 -9.48
CA ILE A 430 6.08 6.09 -10.03
C ILE A 430 5.41 7.38 -10.52
N SER A 431 5.46 8.47 -9.74
CA SER A 431 4.88 9.74 -10.13
C SER A 431 5.45 10.29 -11.43
N LYS A 432 6.79 10.21 -11.58
CA LYS A 432 7.49 10.68 -12.79
C LYS A 432 7.23 9.78 -13.99
N TRP A 433 7.26 8.46 -13.80
CA TRP A 433 7.06 7.51 -14.90
C TRP A 433 5.59 7.37 -15.33
N LEU A 434 4.61 7.61 -14.45
CA LEU A 434 3.22 7.70 -14.88
C LEU A 434 2.93 8.97 -15.69
N TRP A 435 3.74 10.01 -15.51
CA TRP A 435 3.71 11.20 -16.36
C TRP A 435 4.47 10.98 -17.67
N ASN A 436 5.75 10.59 -17.57
CA ASN A 436 6.63 10.26 -18.71
C ASN A 436 7.48 9.03 -18.40
N PRO A 437 7.12 7.84 -18.91
CA PRO A 437 7.84 6.60 -18.63
C PRO A 437 9.26 6.56 -19.22
N ASP A 438 9.63 7.52 -20.07
CA ASP A 438 10.92 7.53 -20.75
C ASP A 438 12.00 8.37 -20.05
N VAL A 439 11.66 8.99 -18.93
CA VAL A 439 12.67 9.67 -18.09
C VAL A 439 13.65 8.63 -17.54
N PRO A 440 14.98 8.83 -17.75
CA PRO A 440 16.00 7.87 -17.30
C PRO A 440 15.99 7.68 -15.78
N TYR A 441 16.17 6.43 -15.34
CA TYR A 441 16.25 6.08 -13.93
C TYR A 441 17.36 6.85 -13.21
N GLU A 442 18.54 6.93 -13.82
CA GLU A 442 19.74 7.55 -13.24
C GLU A 442 19.54 9.06 -12.99
N GLU A 443 18.76 9.72 -13.85
CA GLU A 443 18.40 11.13 -13.66
C GLU A 443 17.52 11.28 -12.41
N LEU A 444 16.50 10.43 -12.28
CA LEU A 444 15.58 10.45 -11.15
C LEU A 444 16.26 10.05 -9.85
N GLU A 445 17.10 9.01 -9.89
CA GLU A 445 17.91 8.57 -8.74
C GLU A 445 18.78 9.72 -8.22
N ARG A 446 19.53 10.38 -9.10
CA ARG A 446 20.40 11.49 -8.72
C ARG A 446 19.59 12.65 -8.12
N LYS A 447 18.55 13.12 -8.81
CA LYS A 447 17.72 14.23 -8.35
C LYS A 447 17.11 13.93 -6.96
N PHE A 448 16.55 12.72 -6.81
CA PHE A 448 15.96 12.32 -5.54
C PHE A 448 17.00 12.24 -4.43
N THR A 449 18.10 11.51 -4.64
CA THR A 449 19.08 11.27 -3.58
C THR A 449 19.76 12.55 -3.12
N ASP A 450 20.13 13.43 -4.06
CA ASP A 450 20.77 14.72 -3.74
C ASP A 450 19.86 15.60 -2.88
N ALA A 451 18.57 15.67 -3.21
CA ALA A 451 17.63 16.51 -2.49
C ALA A 451 17.09 15.87 -1.19
N TYR A 452 16.90 14.54 -1.19
CA TYR A 452 16.25 13.83 -0.08
C TYR A 452 17.21 13.50 1.07
N TYR A 453 18.44 13.10 0.72
CA TYR A 453 19.45 12.66 1.68
C TYR A 453 20.58 13.69 1.89
N GLY A 454 20.62 14.80 1.14
CA GLY A 454 21.63 15.84 1.30
C GLY A 454 23.06 15.29 1.21
N LYS A 455 23.88 15.54 2.22
CA LYS A 455 25.27 15.06 2.26
C LYS A 455 25.43 13.53 2.27
N ALA A 456 24.38 12.77 2.59
CA ALA A 456 24.38 11.31 2.50
C ALA A 456 23.96 10.78 1.11
N ALA A 457 23.77 11.65 0.11
CA ALA A 457 23.41 11.22 -1.24
C ALA A 457 24.41 10.21 -1.86
N PRO A 458 25.74 10.34 -1.69
CA PRO A 458 26.68 9.32 -2.16
C PRO A 458 26.42 7.93 -1.57
N GLN A 459 26.18 7.85 -0.25
CA GLN A 459 25.86 6.61 0.46
C GLN A 459 24.53 6.01 -0.01
N ALA A 460 23.52 6.86 -0.22
CA ALA A 460 22.25 6.42 -0.77
C ALA A 460 22.40 5.79 -2.17
N ARG A 461 23.18 6.41 -3.04
CA ARG A 461 23.46 5.85 -4.38
C ARG A 461 24.33 4.58 -4.31
N GLU A 462 25.28 4.49 -3.39
CA GLU A 462 26.04 3.26 -3.13
C GLU A 462 25.11 2.12 -2.73
N TYR A 463 24.17 2.37 -1.80
CA TYR A 463 23.15 1.40 -1.42
C TYR A 463 22.28 1.00 -2.61
N LEU A 464 21.75 1.94 -3.37
CA LEU A 464 20.88 1.67 -4.53
C LEU A 464 21.61 0.88 -5.63
N LYS A 465 22.90 1.15 -5.85
CA LYS A 465 23.75 0.38 -6.76
C LYS A 465 23.89 -1.07 -6.27
N MET A 466 24.30 -1.25 -5.02
CA MET A 466 24.43 -2.56 -4.39
C MET A 466 23.10 -3.33 -4.46
N TYR A 467 21.99 -2.69 -4.08
CA TYR A 467 20.65 -3.28 -4.15
C TYR A 467 20.32 -3.77 -5.57
N ARG A 468 20.53 -2.97 -6.60
CA ARG A 468 20.30 -3.37 -8.01
C ARG A 468 21.17 -4.54 -8.45
N GLU A 469 22.43 -4.59 -8.01
CA GLU A 469 23.35 -5.70 -8.29
C GLU A 469 22.85 -7.01 -7.68
N TYR A 470 22.34 -6.97 -6.45
CA TYR A 470 21.72 -8.13 -5.81
C TYR A 470 20.40 -8.53 -6.47
N CYS A 471 19.54 -7.57 -6.83
CA CYS A 471 18.33 -7.83 -7.59
C CYS A 471 18.62 -8.51 -8.94
N ALA A 472 19.67 -8.11 -9.64
CA ALA A 472 20.08 -8.73 -10.91
C ALA A 472 20.47 -10.21 -10.73
N LYS A 473 21.06 -10.59 -9.60
CA LYS A 473 21.37 -11.99 -9.25
C LYS A 473 20.11 -12.79 -8.93
N CYS A 474 19.03 -12.14 -8.46
CA CYS A 474 17.76 -12.78 -8.13
C CYS A 474 17.00 -13.30 -9.36
N GLN A 475 17.35 -12.89 -10.56
CA GLN A 475 16.57 -13.10 -11.77
C GLN A 475 16.42 -14.56 -12.22
N SER A 476 17.14 -15.51 -11.63
CA SER A 476 17.27 -16.85 -12.22
C SER A 476 16.35 -17.94 -11.68
N LYS A 477 15.77 -17.83 -10.48
CA LYS A 477 15.22 -19.02 -9.84
C LYS A 477 13.82 -18.95 -9.20
N MET A 478 13.30 -17.78 -8.82
CA MET A 478 12.05 -17.73 -8.06
C MET A 478 11.14 -16.58 -8.45
N ARG A 479 9.82 -16.79 -8.30
CA ARG A 479 8.80 -15.76 -8.45
C ARG A 479 8.72 -14.89 -7.18
N TRP A 480 8.83 -13.59 -7.33
CA TRP A 480 8.57 -12.61 -6.28
C TRP A 480 7.25 -11.89 -6.54
N SER A 481 6.21 -12.27 -5.85
CA SER A 481 4.93 -11.53 -5.84
C SER A 481 4.79 -10.72 -4.56
N CYS A 482 3.80 -9.86 -4.49
CA CYS A 482 3.51 -9.08 -3.28
C CYS A 482 3.14 -9.93 -2.03
N TRP A 483 2.94 -11.24 -2.18
CA TRP A 483 2.65 -12.21 -1.12
C TRP A 483 3.70 -13.33 -1.04
N VAL A 484 4.90 -13.10 -1.51
CA VAL A 484 5.94 -14.14 -1.48
C VAL A 484 6.25 -14.53 -0.05
N VAL A 485 5.95 -15.79 0.23
CA VAL A 485 6.05 -16.38 1.57
C VAL A 485 7.24 -17.32 1.67
N ASP A 486 7.62 -17.94 0.55
CA ASP A 486 8.51 -19.11 0.52
C ASP A 486 9.86 -18.82 -0.12
N THR A 487 10.21 -17.54 -0.23
CA THR A 487 11.48 -17.18 -0.83
C THR A 487 12.57 -17.36 0.20
N PRO A 488 13.64 -18.06 -0.12
CA PRO A 488 14.86 -17.94 0.62
C PRO A 488 15.45 -16.54 0.38
N GLU A 489 14.85 -15.53 1.02
CA GLU A 489 15.33 -14.15 1.02
C GLU A 489 16.83 -14.10 1.30
N LYS A 490 17.32 -15.03 2.13
CA LYS A 490 18.75 -15.23 2.43
C LYS A 490 19.61 -15.55 1.21
N GLU A 491 19.07 -16.20 0.17
CA GLU A 491 19.83 -16.47 -1.05
C GLU A 491 20.05 -15.20 -1.87
N TYR A 492 19.13 -14.26 -1.80
CA TYR A 492 19.14 -13.03 -2.60
C TYR A 492 19.70 -11.84 -1.85
N PHE A 493 19.34 -11.72 -0.59
CA PHE A 493 19.84 -10.68 0.32
C PHE A 493 20.52 -11.36 1.52
N PRO A 494 21.71 -11.95 1.34
CA PRO A 494 22.43 -12.67 2.41
C PRO A 494 22.89 -11.72 3.51
N ASP A 495 23.38 -12.28 4.61
CA ASP A 495 23.87 -11.48 5.75
C ASP A 495 24.94 -10.46 5.33
N GLU A 496 25.76 -10.77 4.32
CA GLU A 496 26.73 -9.83 3.75
C GLU A 496 26.06 -8.57 3.17
N PHE A 497 24.93 -8.72 2.48
CA PHE A 497 24.15 -7.58 1.98
C PHE A 497 23.65 -6.73 3.14
N ILE A 498 23.08 -7.39 4.17
CA ILE A 498 22.54 -6.71 5.36
C ILE A 498 23.66 -5.95 6.08
N ASP A 499 24.82 -6.57 6.27
CA ASP A 499 25.97 -5.96 6.96
C ASP A 499 26.51 -4.74 6.20
N LYS A 500 26.60 -4.81 4.87
CA LYS A 500 26.95 -3.66 4.03
C LYS A 500 25.90 -2.55 4.11
N ALA A 501 24.60 -2.91 4.05
CA ALA A 501 23.52 -1.94 4.17
C ALA A 501 23.50 -1.28 5.56
N MET A 502 23.79 -2.05 6.63
CA MET A 502 23.99 -1.51 7.98
C MET A 502 25.12 -0.49 8.01
N LYS A 503 26.29 -0.84 7.45
CA LYS A 503 27.43 0.09 7.37
C LYS A 503 27.06 1.37 6.64
N ILE A 504 26.46 1.24 5.45
CA ILE A 504 26.08 2.40 4.62
C ILE A 504 25.11 3.33 5.36
N TRP A 505 24.00 2.78 5.91
CA TRP A 505 22.93 3.61 6.47
C TRP A 505 23.11 3.99 7.94
N ILE A 506 23.71 3.10 8.74
CA ILE A 506 23.79 3.29 10.21
C ILE A 506 25.12 3.96 10.62
N GLU A 507 26.17 3.74 9.85
CA GLU A 507 27.48 4.33 10.15
C GLU A 507 27.77 5.53 9.23
N ASP A 508 27.97 5.26 7.94
CA ASP A 508 28.51 6.26 7.01
C ASP A 508 27.50 7.39 6.70
N ALA A 509 26.23 7.05 6.39
CA ALA A 509 25.21 8.04 6.05
C ALA A 509 24.81 8.91 7.25
N LEU A 510 24.63 8.32 8.45
CA LEU A 510 24.33 9.10 9.66
C LEU A 510 25.49 10.03 10.04
N ALA A 511 26.74 9.60 9.86
CA ALA A 511 27.90 10.44 10.09
C ALA A 511 27.94 11.63 9.12
N ALA A 512 27.58 11.40 7.85
CA ALA A 512 27.56 12.44 6.82
C ALA A 512 26.52 13.55 7.08
N VAL A 513 25.40 13.22 7.74
CA VAL A 513 24.29 14.15 7.94
C VAL A 513 24.20 14.75 9.36
N LYS A 514 25.21 14.57 10.21
CA LYS A 514 25.16 15.05 11.60
C LYS A 514 24.85 16.57 11.71
N ASP A 515 25.34 17.36 10.75
CA ASP A 515 25.17 18.82 10.70
C ASP A 515 24.06 19.25 9.70
N GLU A 516 23.31 18.31 9.15
CA GLU A 516 22.17 18.58 8.25
C GLU A 516 20.90 18.92 9.04
N SER A 517 19.87 19.36 8.31
CA SER A 517 18.55 19.63 8.88
C SER A 517 17.97 18.39 9.58
N GLU A 518 17.05 18.60 10.53
CA GLU A 518 16.37 17.49 11.20
C GLU A 518 15.64 16.56 10.20
N ASP A 519 15.10 17.13 9.13
CA ASP A 519 14.37 16.35 8.12
C ASP A 519 15.29 15.46 7.30
N VAL A 520 16.49 15.93 6.95
CA VAL A 520 17.49 15.11 6.25
C VAL A 520 18.01 14.00 7.16
N ARG A 521 18.34 14.32 8.42
CA ARG A 521 18.72 13.30 9.43
C ARG A 521 17.65 12.26 9.63
N TYR A 522 16.39 12.69 9.74
CA TYR A 522 15.25 11.78 9.86
C TYR A 522 15.12 10.86 8.64
N ALA A 523 15.30 11.38 7.42
CA ALA A 523 15.26 10.57 6.21
C ALA A 523 16.30 9.44 6.23
N VAL A 524 17.53 9.75 6.60
CA VAL A 524 18.62 8.77 6.71
C VAL A 524 18.34 7.75 7.82
N GLU A 525 17.84 8.20 8.98
CA GLU A 525 17.45 7.29 10.06
C GLU A 525 16.36 6.30 9.61
N MET A 526 15.36 6.79 8.87
CA MET A 526 14.27 5.92 8.37
C MET A 526 14.75 4.96 7.27
N ALA A 527 15.65 5.37 6.40
CA ALA A 527 16.26 4.47 5.42
C ALA A 527 17.04 3.31 6.09
N GLY A 528 17.62 3.56 7.25
CA GLY A 528 18.29 2.52 8.05
C GLY A 528 17.34 1.55 8.77
N LEU A 529 16.01 1.71 8.70
CA LEU A 529 15.08 0.76 9.30
C LEU A 529 15.13 -0.61 8.62
N GLU A 530 15.22 -0.62 7.30
CA GLU A 530 15.28 -1.84 6.50
C GLU A 530 16.40 -2.78 6.98
N PRO A 531 17.70 -2.42 6.92
CA PRO A 531 18.76 -3.33 7.34
C PRO A 531 18.68 -3.66 8.84
N LEU A 532 18.20 -2.76 9.69
CA LEU A 532 18.00 -3.04 11.12
C LEU A 532 16.93 -4.12 11.34
N VAL A 533 15.81 -4.04 10.65
CA VAL A 533 14.73 -5.04 10.73
C VAL A 533 15.24 -6.38 10.21
N MET A 534 15.88 -6.41 9.04
CA MET A 534 16.41 -7.63 8.46
C MET A 534 17.47 -8.27 9.38
N LYS A 535 18.39 -7.48 9.94
CA LYS A 535 19.40 -7.98 10.89
C LYS A 535 18.77 -8.53 12.16
N PHE A 536 17.73 -7.86 12.67
CA PHE A 536 16.99 -8.33 13.83
C PHE A 536 16.23 -9.62 13.54
N ASP A 537 15.64 -9.75 12.35
CA ASP A 537 14.96 -10.97 11.92
C ASP A 537 15.92 -12.16 11.76
N ARG A 538 17.10 -11.93 11.17
CA ARG A 538 18.16 -12.94 11.09
C ARG A 538 18.56 -13.43 12.49
N TRP A 539 18.71 -12.49 13.42
CA TRP A 539 18.97 -12.84 14.80
C TRP A 539 17.81 -13.65 15.40
N CYS A 540 16.55 -13.26 15.17
CA CYS A 540 15.36 -13.97 15.64
C CYS A 540 15.23 -15.39 15.07
N GLU A 541 15.70 -15.63 13.84
CA GLU A 541 15.70 -16.96 13.21
C GLU A 541 16.77 -17.88 13.77
N THR A 542 17.94 -17.36 14.08
CA THR A 542 19.08 -18.11 14.60
C THR A 542 19.04 -18.23 16.12
N THR A 543 18.39 -17.28 16.79
CA THR A 543 18.25 -17.26 18.24
C THR A 543 16.80 -17.60 18.57
N PRO A 544 16.57 -18.66 19.34
CA PRO A 544 15.23 -19.09 19.69
C PRO A 544 14.42 -17.98 20.37
N ARG A 545 13.25 -17.69 19.86
CA ARG A 545 12.31 -16.71 20.45
C ARG A 545 11.76 -17.17 21.79
N VAL A 546 11.89 -18.48 22.06
CA VAL A 546 11.53 -19.13 23.32
C VAL A 546 12.58 -20.18 23.63
N TRP A 547 13.17 -20.09 24.81
CA TRP A 547 14.16 -21.04 25.26
C TRP A 547 13.51 -22.16 26.08
N VAL A 548 13.67 -23.39 25.61
CA VAL A 548 13.46 -24.60 26.42
C VAL A 548 14.81 -25.00 26.92
N SER A 549 15.20 -24.56 28.11
CA SER A 549 16.53 -24.81 28.69
C SER A 549 16.44 -25.64 29.95
N ARG A 550 17.41 -26.53 30.13
CA ARG A 550 17.65 -27.24 31.44
C ARG A 550 18.15 -26.28 32.53
N HIS A 551 18.60 -25.09 32.18
CA HIS A 551 19.23 -24.13 33.12
C HIS A 551 18.65 -22.75 32.95
N PRO A 552 17.58 -22.37 33.67
CA PRO A 552 16.99 -21.03 33.61
C PRO A 552 17.93 -19.92 34.09
N GLU A 553 19.13 -20.26 34.60
CA GLU A 553 20.07 -19.29 35.17
C GLU A 553 20.85 -18.46 34.14
N THR A 554 20.78 -18.78 32.84
CA THR A 554 21.66 -18.21 31.82
C THR A 554 20.95 -17.49 30.68
N PHE A 555 19.68 -17.11 30.82
CA PHE A 555 19.03 -16.31 29.79
C PHE A 555 19.48 -14.84 29.90
N ALA A 556 20.55 -14.50 29.20
CA ALA A 556 20.91 -13.13 28.91
C ALA A 556 20.59 -12.86 27.44
N VAL A 557 19.76 -11.88 27.17
CA VAL A 557 19.62 -11.34 25.80
C VAL A 557 21.00 -10.91 25.36
N PRO A 558 21.51 -11.42 24.22
CA PRO A 558 22.83 -11.00 23.73
C PRO A 558 22.89 -9.47 23.62
N LYS A 559 24.00 -8.88 24.05
CA LYS A 559 24.16 -7.41 24.08
C LYS A 559 23.88 -6.79 22.70
N ASP A 560 24.24 -7.49 21.64
CA ASP A 560 24.02 -7.01 20.27
C ASP A 560 22.54 -6.99 19.88
N ALA A 561 21.77 -7.99 20.26
CA ALA A 561 20.32 -8.02 20.04
C ALA A 561 19.60 -6.94 20.85
N ALA A 562 20.01 -6.73 22.09
CA ALA A 562 19.49 -5.67 22.93
C ALA A 562 19.77 -4.28 22.32
N ARG A 563 20.96 -4.09 21.75
CA ARG A 563 21.34 -2.84 21.04
C ARG A 563 20.50 -2.64 19.80
N LEU A 564 20.38 -3.66 18.92
CA LEU A 564 19.55 -3.61 17.72
C LEU A 564 18.10 -3.28 18.04
N TYR A 565 17.54 -3.94 19.03
CA TYR A 565 16.17 -3.68 19.46
C TYR A 565 15.98 -2.24 19.97
N LYS A 566 16.90 -1.75 20.82
CA LYS A 566 16.82 -0.37 21.34
C LYS A 566 16.86 0.65 20.21
N GLU A 567 17.66 0.42 19.20
CA GLU A 567 17.77 1.29 18.04
C GLU A 567 16.50 1.26 17.20
N LEU A 568 15.98 0.06 16.90
CA LEU A 568 14.69 -0.12 16.22
C LEU A 568 13.55 0.59 16.96
N ASP A 569 13.37 0.33 18.26
CA ASP A 569 12.31 0.96 19.09
C ASP A 569 12.45 2.48 19.09
N GLY A 570 13.67 2.99 19.14
CA GLY A 570 13.95 4.42 19.06
C GLY A 570 13.46 5.04 17.74
N ARG A 571 13.75 4.41 16.61
CA ARG A 571 13.33 4.89 15.28
C ARG A 571 11.82 4.77 15.08
N PHE A 572 11.21 3.65 15.49
CA PHE A 572 9.74 3.50 15.45
C PHE A 572 9.03 4.57 16.29
N ARG A 573 9.52 4.87 17.50
CA ARG A 573 8.96 5.96 18.34
C ARG A 573 9.13 7.33 17.68
N LYS A 574 10.26 7.57 17.04
CA LYS A 574 10.52 8.83 16.32
C LYS A 574 9.53 9.01 15.16
N ALA A 575 9.27 7.95 14.41
CA ALA A 575 8.29 7.96 13.34
C ALA A 575 6.86 8.18 13.86
N LEU A 576 6.47 7.49 14.94
CA LEU A 576 5.16 7.68 15.60
C LEU A 576 4.95 9.11 16.09
N LYS A 577 5.97 9.77 16.66
CA LYS A 577 5.88 11.17 17.08
C LYS A 577 5.61 12.12 15.90
N ARG A 578 6.02 11.74 14.69
CA ARG A 578 5.72 12.47 13.44
C ARG A 578 4.39 12.02 12.78
N GLY A 579 3.56 11.25 13.50
CA GLY A 579 2.29 10.73 12.98
C GLY A 579 2.45 9.62 11.93
N ARG A 580 3.64 8.98 11.88
CA ARG A 580 3.97 7.90 10.95
C ARG A 580 3.84 6.57 11.66
N ASP A 581 2.71 5.88 11.47
CA ASP A 581 2.51 4.51 11.95
C ASP A 581 3.17 3.56 10.96
N ILE A 582 4.36 3.06 11.32
CA ILE A 582 5.14 2.15 10.49
C ILE A 582 4.61 0.73 10.65
N GLY A 583 4.47 0.07 9.52
CA GLY A 583 4.15 -1.35 9.46
C GLY A 583 2.65 -1.65 9.46
N ILE A 584 2.29 -2.60 8.62
CA ILE A 584 1.00 -3.31 8.60
C ILE A 584 1.37 -4.79 8.70
N GLY A 585 0.80 -5.54 9.66
CA GLY A 585 1.05 -6.98 9.75
C GLY A 585 2.26 -7.37 10.60
N ASN A 586 3.13 -8.22 10.05
CA ASN A 586 4.20 -8.89 10.79
C ASN A 586 5.23 -7.95 11.42
N GLU A 587 5.56 -6.82 10.78
CA GLU A 587 6.51 -5.86 11.35
C GLU A 587 5.97 -5.17 12.60
N ARG A 588 4.65 -4.95 12.65
CA ARG A 588 4.01 -4.47 13.87
C ARG A 588 4.09 -5.51 14.98
N ALA A 589 3.97 -6.78 14.63
CA ALA A 589 4.19 -7.89 15.55
C ALA A 589 5.65 -7.99 15.98
N LEU A 590 6.61 -7.89 15.06
CA LEU A 590 8.04 -7.84 15.36
C LEU A 590 8.39 -6.71 16.32
N TRP A 591 7.86 -5.51 16.11
CA TRP A 591 8.08 -4.38 17.00
C TRP A 591 7.36 -4.52 18.36
N GLN A 592 6.16 -5.08 18.39
CA GLN A 592 5.41 -5.30 19.63
C GLN A 592 5.90 -6.53 20.39
N TRP A 593 6.45 -7.53 19.68
CA TRP A 593 6.93 -8.79 20.25
C TRP A 593 8.03 -8.57 21.33
N PRO A 594 9.11 -7.84 21.09
CA PRO A 594 10.10 -7.56 22.12
C PRO A 594 9.50 -6.81 23.33
N ARG A 595 8.66 -5.81 23.09
CA ARG A 595 8.01 -5.06 24.17
C ARG A 595 7.20 -5.93 25.11
N ARG A 596 6.47 -6.91 24.56
CA ARG A 596 5.65 -7.83 25.35
C ARG A 596 6.47 -8.93 26.01
N ASN A 597 7.41 -9.49 25.27
CA ASN A 597 8.15 -10.68 25.70
C ASN A 597 9.42 -10.36 26.48
N TRP A 598 10.10 -9.25 26.22
CA TRP A 598 11.26 -8.85 27.04
C TRP A 598 10.84 -8.40 28.43
N LYS A 599 9.69 -7.76 28.56
CA LYS A 599 9.09 -7.49 29.87
C LYS A 599 8.75 -8.82 30.58
N ALA A 600 8.16 -9.76 29.86
CA ALA A 600 7.85 -11.08 30.38
C ALA A 600 9.10 -11.92 30.68
N LEU A 601 10.16 -11.84 29.85
CA LEU A 601 11.45 -12.50 30.08
C LEU A 601 12.21 -11.90 31.27
N GLY A 602 12.12 -10.58 31.50
CA GLY A 602 12.68 -9.92 32.68
C GLY A 602 11.93 -10.24 33.99
N GLU A 603 10.69 -10.69 33.88
CA GLU A 603 9.82 -11.08 34.99
C GLU A 603 9.83 -12.61 35.30
N LEU A 604 10.52 -13.44 34.50
CA LEU A 604 10.68 -14.87 34.78
C LEU A 604 11.50 -15.02 36.07
N LYS A 605 10.80 -15.18 37.20
CA LYS A 605 11.41 -15.52 38.50
C LYS A 605 12.05 -16.89 38.40
N ARG A 606 13.26 -17.03 38.98
CA ARG A 606 13.96 -18.31 39.14
C ARG A 606 13.02 -19.34 39.76
N PRO A 607 12.99 -20.60 39.26
CA PRO A 607 12.32 -21.69 39.96
C PRO A 607 12.88 -21.80 41.38
N ALA A 608 12.03 -22.16 42.33
CA ALA A 608 12.45 -22.40 43.68
C ALA A 608 13.57 -23.47 43.71
N LYS A 609 14.66 -23.19 44.45
CA LYS A 609 15.76 -24.16 44.68
C LYS A 609 15.16 -25.48 45.15
N GLY A 610 15.27 -26.54 44.35
CA GLY A 610 14.86 -27.89 44.74
C GLY A 610 13.84 -28.58 43.83
N SER A 611 13.41 -27.97 42.71
CA SER A 611 12.58 -28.70 41.75
C SER A 611 13.47 -29.38 40.70
N ASP A 612 13.48 -30.70 40.66
CA ASP A 612 14.14 -31.53 39.63
C ASP A 612 13.45 -31.47 38.26
N ARG A 613 12.53 -30.54 38.04
CA ARG A 613 11.81 -30.33 36.80
C ARG A 613 12.16 -28.99 36.20
N ALA A 614 12.93 -29.01 35.14
CA ALA A 614 13.10 -27.83 34.27
C ALA A 614 11.79 -27.58 33.53
N GLU A 615 10.94 -26.71 34.07
CA GLU A 615 9.74 -26.24 33.42
C GLU A 615 10.09 -25.00 32.56
N ALA A 616 10.12 -25.16 31.26
CA ALA A 616 10.13 -24.03 30.36
C ALA A 616 8.70 -23.70 29.97
N THR A 617 8.13 -22.67 30.58
CA THR A 617 6.81 -22.18 30.25
C THR A 617 6.91 -21.10 29.22
N CYS A 618 6.30 -21.31 28.06
CA CYS A 618 6.16 -20.32 27.01
C CYS A 618 4.80 -19.63 27.15
N ARG A 619 4.82 -18.35 27.47
CA ARG A 619 3.64 -17.50 27.35
C ARG A 619 3.53 -17.04 25.92
N VAL A 620 2.72 -17.73 25.10
CA VAL A 620 2.45 -17.30 23.73
C VAL A 620 1.32 -16.29 23.75
N VAL A 621 1.68 -15.01 23.72
CA VAL A 621 0.81 -13.93 23.33
C VAL A 621 1.25 -13.51 21.94
N ASP A 622 0.93 -14.31 20.92
CA ASP A 622 1.24 -13.97 19.54
C ASP A 622 0.06 -13.26 18.89
N THR A 623 0.29 -12.02 18.49
CA THR A 623 -0.72 -11.20 17.83
C THR A 623 -0.87 -11.49 16.34
N GLU A 624 0.00 -12.30 15.75
CA GLU A 624 -0.18 -12.78 14.37
C GLU A 624 -1.34 -13.77 14.24
N SER A 625 -1.72 -14.33 15.36
CA SER A 625 -2.78 -15.30 15.35
C SER A 625 -4.15 -14.76 15.17
N THR A 626 -4.23 -13.57 14.80
CA THR A 626 -5.25 -13.07 14.72
C THR A 626 -6.45 -12.95 14.51
N SER A 627 -7.15 -13.21 14.11
CA SER A 627 -8.46 -12.66 13.74
C SER A 627 -9.56 -12.72 14.77
N ARG A 628 -9.45 -13.44 15.92
CA ARG A 628 -10.62 -13.60 16.82
C ARG A 628 -10.33 -13.96 18.28
N GLY A 629 -9.14 -13.73 18.76
CA GLY A 629 -8.84 -13.85 20.20
C GLY A 629 -8.42 -12.49 20.77
N ASP A 630 -9.01 -12.11 21.90
CA ASP A 630 -8.65 -10.90 22.62
C ASP A 630 -7.75 -11.22 23.80
N VAL A 631 -6.71 -10.41 24.03
CA VAL A 631 -5.93 -10.50 25.27
C VAL A 631 -6.76 -9.86 26.38
N VAL A 632 -7.14 -10.66 27.38
CA VAL A 632 -7.92 -10.22 28.53
C VAL A 632 -7.12 -10.31 29.82
N LYS A 633 -7.37 -9.38 30.74
CA LYS A 633 -6.84 -9.49 32.10
C LYS A 633 -7.49 -10.68 32.80
N ASP A 634 -6.68 -11.54 33.41
CA ASP A 634 -7.13 -12.71 34.13
C ASP A 634 -6.18 -13.01 35.29
N GLY A 635 -6.62 -12.75 36.52
CA GLY A 635 -5.78 -12.91 37.71
C GLY A 635 -5.37 -14.35 38.03
N GLU A 636 -6.04 -15.34 37.43
CA GLU A 636 -5.70 -16.77 37.56
C GLU A 636 -4.70 -17.24 36.50
N ALA A 637 -4.50 -16.46 35.43
CA ALA A 637 -3.49 -16.75 34.45
C ALA A 637 -2.10 -16.45 35.00
N ALA A 638 -1.12 -17.24 34.61
CA ALA A 638 0.25 -17.20 35.20
C ALA A 638 0.97 -15.85 35.02
N GLY A 639 0.45 -14.95 34.22
CA GLY A 639 1.01 -13.62 34.04
C GLY A 639 -0.04 -12.53 34.11
N GLY A 640 -1.19 -12.78 34.73
CA GLY A 640 -2.27 -11.81 34.88
C GLY A 640 -3.07 -11.50 33.61
N GLU A 641 -2.80 -12.20 32.52
CA GLU A 641 -3.52 -12.07 31.24
C GLU A 641 -3.63 -13.40 30.53
N ALA A 642 -4.69 -13.63 29.80
CA ALA A 642 -4.93 -14.79 28.98
C ALA A 642 -5.47 -14.41 27.59
N MET A 643 -5.36 -15.31 26.62
CA MET A 643 -5.98 -15.16 25.33
C MET A 643 -7.41 -15.70 25.39
N ARG A 644 -8.40 -14.83 25.25
CA ARG A 644 -9.80 -15.22 25.10
C ARG A 644 -10.06 -15.67 23.68
N ILE A 645 -10.51 -16.88 23.51
CA ILE A 645 -10.85 -17.47 22.21
C ILE A 645 -12.35 -17.33 21.98
N ALA A 646 -12.71 -16.58 20.94
CA ALA A 646 -14.11 -16.41 20.60
C ALA A 646 -14.76 -17.74 20.23
N ASN A 647 -15.89 -18.04 20.86
CA ASN A 647 -16.73 -19.18 20.49
C ASN A 647 -17.49 -18.86 19.19
N SER A 648 -16.82 -19.00 18.08
CA SER A 648 -17.38 -18.72 16.75
C SER A 648 -17.17 -19.89 15.79
N SER A 649 -18.09 -20.02 14.89
CA SER A 649 -18.35 -21.15 14.00
C SER A 649 -17.23 -21.61 13.07
N SER A 650 -16.06 -21.00 13.04
CA SER A 650 -15.23 -21.27 11.86
C SER A 650 -13.74 -21.24 11.99
N GLU A 651 -13.12 -20.85 13.11
CA GLU A 651 -11.68 -20.62 13.03
C GLU A 651 -10.88 -20.90 14.29
N VAL A 652 -9.59 -21.15 14.04
CA VAL A 652 -8.51 -21.24 15.01
C VAL A 652 -8.50 -19.98 15.87
N GLY A 653 -8.58 -20.12 17.17
CA GLY A 653 -8.54 -19.00 18.12
C GLY A 653 -7.12 -18.49 18.33
N VAL A 654 -6.15 -19.41 18.44
CA VAL A 654 -4.72 -19.12 18.57
C VAL A 654 -3.94 -20.07 17.68
N TYR A 655 -2.91 -19.59 17.00
CA TYR A 655 -1.92 -20.46 16.36
C TYR A 655 -0.50 -19.86 16.49
N PHE A 656 0.51 -20.71 16.49
CA PHE A 656 1.89 -20.28 16.31
C PHE A 656 2.73 -21.39 15.64
N ARG A 657 3.81 -20.96 14.98
CA ARG A 657 4.71 -21.88 14.30
C ARG A 657 5.76 -22.41 15.26
N MET A 658 6.02 -23.73 15.21
CA MET A 658 7.07 -24.35 16.00
C MET A 658 8.47 -23.86 15.63
N ALA A 659 8.66 -23.33 14.43
CA ALA A 659 9.88 -22.61 14.04
C ALA A 659 10.25 -21.46 14.99
N ASN A 660 9.26 -20.89 15.70
CA ASN A 660 9.47 -19.80 16.66
C ASN A 660 9.86 -20.31 18.07
N VAL A 661 9.92 -21.62 18.28
CA VAL A 661 10.27 -22.25 19.56
C VAL A 661 11.65 -22.89 19.46
N ALA A 662 12.50 -22.66 20.47
CA ALA A 662 13.76 -23.35 20.53
C ALA A 662 13.59 -24.70 21.17
N PHE A 663 13.90 -25.71 20.42
CA PHE A 663 14.02 -27.06 20.91
C PHE A 663 15.15 -27.80 20.17
N ASP A 664 15.72 -28.77 20.83
CA ASP A 664 16.65 -29.71 20.21
C ASP A 664 15.84 -30.65 19.30
N ALA A 665 16.15 -30.68 18.01
CA ALA A 665 15.40 -31.47 17.02
C ALA A 665 15.48 -32.99 17.32
N GLU A 666 16.51 -33.43 18.06
CA GLU A 666 16.67 -34.83 18.47
C GLU A 666 16.04 -35.14 19.82
N GLY A 667 15.63 -34.13 20.58
CA GLY A 667 14.99 -34.28 21.87
C GLY A 667 13.56 -34.79 21.79
N VAL A 668 13.14 -35.58 22.77
CA VAL A 668 11.74 -35.96 22.97
C VAL A 668 11.08 -34.99 23.94
N TYR A 669 9.95 -34.46 23.56
CA TYR A 669 9.23 -33.42 24.31
C TYR A 669 7.80 -33.87 24.58
N ARG A 670 7.31 -33.54 25.77
CA ARG A 670 5.87 -33.54 26.08
C ARG A 670 5.33 -32.13 26.03
N LEU A 671 4.25 -31.95 25.29
CA LEU A 671 3.55 -30.65 25.14
C LEU A 671 2.21 -30.72 25.82
N ARG A 672 1.92 -29.70 26.62
CA ARG A 672 0.57 -29.51 27.19
C ARG A 672 0.16 -28.03 27.17
N ALA A 673 -1.13 -27.81 27.04
CA ALA A 673 -1.73 -26.48 27.05
C ALA A 673 -2.50 -26.24 28.35
N ARG A 674 -2.39 -25.03 28.89
CA ARG A 674 -3.16 -24.59 30.05
C ARG A 674 -4.36 -23.75 29.59
N VAL A 675 -5.56 -24.30 29.82
CA VAL A 675 -6.82 -23.77 29.27
C VAL A 675 -7.86 -23.68 30.39
N LYS A 676 -8.67 -22.61 30.36
CA LYS A 676 -9.86 -22.41 31.19
C LYS A 676 -11.08 -22.38 30.32
N VAL A 677 -12.09 -23.17 30.67
CA VAL A 677 -13.36 -23.26 29.94
C VAL A 677 -14.50 -22.89 30.89
N GLU A 678 -15.29 -21.88 30.53
CA GLU A 678 -16.54 -21.57 31.21
C GLU A 678 -17.70 -22.23 30.48
N LYS A 679 -18.40 -23.14 31.16
CA LYS A 679 -19.54 -23.87 30.61
C LYS A 679 -20.82 -22.99 30.60
N THR A 680 -21.67 -23.22 29.63
CA THR A 680 -22.99 -22.55 29.58
C THR A 680 -23.95 -23.03 30.70
N SER A 681 -23.76 -24.26 31.15
CA SER A 681 -24.45 -24.85 32.30
C SER A 681 -23.62 -25.98 32.91
N PRO A 682 -23.85 -26.35 34.19
CA PRO A 682 -23.12 -27.48 34.84
C PRO A 682 -23.31 -28.81 34.10
N ASN A 683 -24.43 -29.01 33.43
CA ASN A 683 -24.78 -30.23 32.70
C ASN A 683 -24.54 -30.11 31.17
N ALA A 684 -23.79 -29.11 30.71
CA ALA A 684 -23.45 -28.96 29.31
C ALA A 684 -22.66 -30.17 28.80
N LYS A 685 -22.96 -30.64 27.59
CA LYS A 685 -22.33 -31.79 26.94
C LYS A 685 -21.86 -31.48 25.56
N GLY A 686 -20.83 -32.19 25.09
CA GLY A 686 -20.28 -32.13 23.75
C GLY A 686 -18.87 -31.54 23.71
N GLU A 687 -18.37 -31.26 22.54
CA GLU A 687 -17.00 -30.73 22.35
C GLU A 687 -16.84 -29.36 23.00
N ALA A 688 -15.78 -29.18 23.79
CA ALA A 688 -15.40 -27.91 24.39
C ALA A 688 -14.44 -27.13 23.47
N PHE A 689 -13.32 -27.74 23.13
CA PHE A 689 -12.31 -27.16 22.26
C PHE A 689 -11.45 -28.26 21.64
N TRP A 690 -10.67 -27.87 20.66
CA TRP A 690 -9.66 -28.73 20.04
C TRP A 690 -8.29 -28.06 20.02
N MET A 691 -7.23 -28.89 20.04
CA MET A 691 -5.86 -28.47 19.85
C MET A 691 -5.21 -29.33 18.77
N LYS A 692 -4.37 -28.73 17.94
CA LYS A 692 -3.66 -29.44 16.87
C LYS A 692 -2.20 -29.02 16.82
N LEU A 693 -1.30 -29.99 16.62
CA LEU A 693 0.12 -29.79 16.38
C LEU A 693 0.56 -30.72 15.26
N GLY A 694 0.98 -30.16 14.11
CA GLY A 694 1.22 -30.95 12.92
C GLY A 694 -0.03 -31.74 12.52
N GLU A 695 0.09 -33.05 12.41
CA GLU A 695 -1.05 -33.95 12.13
C GLU A 695 -1.77 -34.45 13.40
N LYS A 696 -1.20 -34.25 14.60
CA LYS A 696 -1.82 -34.66 15.84
C LYS A 696 -2.89 -33.69 16.28
N GLU A 697 -4.08 -34.19 16.52
CA GLU A 697 -5.23 -33.44 17.01
C GLU A 697 -5.78 -34.05 18.29
N VAL A 698 -6.10 -33.20 19.26
CA VAL A 698 -6.75 -33.56 20.53
C VAL A 698 -8.04 -32.76 20.64
N ARG A 699 -9.15 -33.46 20.92
CA ARG A 699 -10.47 -32.88 21.18
C ARG A 699 -10.83 -33.10 22.63
N VAL A 700 -11.29 -32.07 23.28
CA VAL A 700 -11.68 -32.08 24.69
C VAL A 700 -13.19 -31.85 24.74
N ASN A 701 -13.89 -32.74 25.44
CA ASN A 701 -15.34 -32.57 25.66
C ASN A 701 -15.61 -31.76 26.94
N VAL A 702 -16.77 -31.11 26.97
CA VAL A 702 -17.18 -30.28 28.12
C VAL A 702 -17.30 -31.12 29.39
N GLU A 703 -17.67 -32.38 29.24
CA GLU A 703 -17.79 -33.36 30.37
C GLU A 703 -16.43 -33.59 31.05
N ASP A 704 -15.33 -33.53 30.29
CA ASP A 704 -13.96 -33.78 30.75
C ASP A 704 -13.29 -32.51 31.31
N VAL A 705 -13.97 -31.38 31.27
CA VAL A 705 -13.46 -30.12 31.81
C VAL A 705 -13.90 -29.94 33.24
N ALA A 706 -12.98 -29.65 34.17
CA ALA A 706 -13.34 -29.37 35.57
C ALA A 706 -14.21 -28.09 35.69
N ALA A 707 -14.89 -27.98 36.80
CA ALA A 707 -15.88 -26.96 37.04
C ALA A 707 -15.27 -25.55 37.09
N ASP A 708 -14.03 -25.39 37.59
CA ASP A 708 -13.41 -24.09 37.85
C ASP A 708 -11.92 -24.05 37.50
N GLY A 709 -11.47 -22.89 37.04
CA GLY A 709 -10.05 -22.56 36.89
C GLY A 709 -9.35 -23.12 35.63
N TYR A 710 -8.05 -22.91 35.57
CA TYR A 710 -7.20 -23.39 34.51
C TYR A 710 -6.76 -24.82 34.70
N GLN A 711 -6.83 -25.61 33.62
CA GLN A 711 -6.37 -27.00 33.59
C GLN A 711 -5.34 -27.22 32.52
N TRP A 712 -4.50 -28.27 32.72
CA TRP A 712 -3.52 -28.74 31.75
C TRP A 712 -4.08 -29.86 30.91
N TYR A 713 -3.92 -29.74 29.60
CA TYR A 713 -4.34 -30.73 28.62
C TYR A 713 -3.13 -31.18 27.81
N ASP A 714 -2.82 -32.48 27.86
CA ASP A 714 -1.71 -33.07 27.08
C ASP A 714 -2.07 -33.07 25.59
N LEU A 715 -1.13 -32.62 24.76
CA LEU A 715 -1.30 -32.54 23.33
C LEU A 715 -0.44 -33.56 22.58
N TYR A 716 0.83 -33.67 22.95
CA TYR A 716 1.80 -34.41 22.18
C TYR A 716 2.97 -34.87 23.06
N GLU A 717 3.51 -36.07 22.72
CA GLU A 717 4.78 -36.57 23.27
C GLU A 717 5.58 -37.18 22.11
N GLY A 718 6.83 -36.70 21.91
CA GLY A 718 7.71 -37.18 20.84
C GLY A 718 8.68 -36.08 20.32
N LYS A 719 9.37 -36.41 19.23
CA LYS A 719 10.23 -35.44 18.55
C LYS A 719 9.38 -34.36 17.87
N LEU A 720 9.81 -33.13 17.94
CA LEU A 720 9.12 -31.99 17.37
C LEU A 720 9.71 -31.62 15.99
N SER A 721 8.87 -31.12 15.08
CA SER A 721 9.30 -30.51 13.81
C SER A 721 9.12 -29.00 13.82
N ARG A 722 10.11 -28.28 13.29
CA ARG A 722 10.04 -26.82 13.14
C ARG A 722 8.96 -26.37 12.15
N ASP A 723 8.57 -27.23 11.22
CA ASP A 723 7.52 -26.93 10.23
C ASP A 723 6.11 -27.05 10.80
N TRP A 724 5.97 -27.57 12.01
CA TRP A 724 4.68 -27.74 12.64
C TRP A 724 4.09 -26.43 13.12
N VAL A 725 2.78 -26.37 13.13
CA VAL A 725 1.99 -25.25 13.63
C VAL A 725 1.10 -25.76 14.76
N PHE A 726 1.21 -25.14 15.93
CA PHE A 726 0.23 -25.32 17.00
C PHE A 726 -1.01 -24.50 16.72
N ARG A 727 -2.17 -25.07 16.98
CA ARG A 727 -3.47 -24.41 16.87
C ARG A 727 -4.37 -24.83 18.01
N ILE A 728 -5.18 -23.88 18.51
CA ILE A 728 -6.27 -24.16 19.46
C ILE A 728 -7.50 -23.36 19.01
N GLY A 729 -8.65 -23.97 19.06
CA GLY A 729 -9.92 -23.36 18.66
C GLY A 729 -11.11 -23.91 19.40
N CYS A 730 -12.20 -23.15 19.43
CA CYS A 730 -13.50 -23.52 19.96
C CYS A 730 -14.48 -23.60 18.80
N GLY A 731 -15.05 -24.78 18.54
CA GLY A 731 -16.04 -24.98 17.48
C GLY A 731 -15.71 -26.08 16.48
N ASN A 732 -16.70 -26.53 15.76
CA ASN A 732 -16.53 -27.61 14.79
C ASN A 732 -16.19 -27.06 13.41
N PHE A 733 -14.95 -27.20 13.00
CA PHE A 733 -14.42 -26.74 11.71
C PHE A 733 -15.19 -27.32 10.50
N ALA A 734 -15.76 -28.52 10.65
CA ALA A 734 -16.42 -29.23 9.55
C ALA A 734 -17.93 -28.88 9.40
N ARG A 735 -18.59 -28.35 10.40
CA ARG A 735 -20.05 -28.17 10.44
C ARG A 735 -20.54 -26.72 10.57
N GLY A 736 -19.65 -25.75 10.73
CA GLY A 736 -20.00 -24.33 10.73
C GLY A 736 -20.97 -23.94 11.84
N GLY A 737 -20.51 -23.90 13.10
CA GLY A 737 -21.29 -23.44 14.25
C GLY A 737 -20.42 -23.36 15.51
N GLY A 738 -20.64 -22.34 16.36
CA GLY A 738 -20.03 -22.29 17.69
C GLY A 738 -20.50 -23.43 18.57
N VAL A 739 -19.68 -23.81 19.55
CA VAL A 739 -20.04 -24.85 20.53
C VAL A 739 -21.03 -24.28 21.55
N LYS A 740 -22.27 -24.71 21.50
CA LYS A 740 -23.36 -24.23 22.40
C LYS A 740 -23.05 -24.46 23.89
N ALA A 741 -22.16 -25.41 24.19
CA ALA A 741 -21.86 -25.82 25.55
C ALA A 741 -20.79 -24.93 26.25
N VAL A 742 -20.10 -24.06 25.51
CA VAL A 742 -19.02 -23.21 26.02
C VAL A 742 -19.42 -21.76 25.99
N LYS A 743 -19.34 -21.07 27.11
CA LYS A 743 -19.61 -19.64 27.26
C LYS A 743 -18.34 -18.80 27.01
N ASP A 744 -17.20 -19.25 27.58
CA ASP A 744 -15.91 -18.59 27.46
C ASP A 744 -14.77 -19.61 27.42
N LEU A 745 -13.77 -19.37 26.59
CA LEU A 745 -12.57 -20.19 26.47
C LEU A 745 -11.34 -19.29 26.56
N ARG A 746 -10.46 -19.58 27.51
CA ARG A 746 -9.21 -18.83 27.72
C ARG A 746 -8.01 -19.73 27.65
N PHE A 747 -7.06 -19.36 26.84
CA PHE A 747 -5.76 -20.01 26.73
C PHE A 747 -4.72 -19.16 27.47
N ASP A 748 -4.07 -19.78 28.45
CA ASP A 748 -3.01 -19.13 29.24
C ASP A 748 -1.64 -19.33 28.59
N ARG A 749 -1.25 -20.61 28.40
CA ARG A 749 0.09 -20.95 27.89
C ARG A 749 0.21 -22.39 27.37
N LEU A 750 1.25 -22.58 26.56
CA LEU A 750 1.74 -23.90 26.18
C LEU A 750 3.02 -24.21 26.95
N GLU A 751 3.17 -25.42 27.43
CA GLU A 751 4.35 -25.91 28.15
C GLU A 751 5.04 -27.01 27.38
N PHE A 752 6.36 -26.90 27.29
CA PHE A 752 7.25 -27.86 26.67
C PHE A 752 8.11 -28.48 27.75
N MET A 753 8.02 -29.77 27.93
CA MET A 753 8.85 -30.52 28.86
C MET A 753 9.74 -31.48 28.07
N ARG A 754 11.06 -31.40 28.23
CA ARG A 754 11.96 -32.39 27.64
C ARG A 754 11.86 -33.67 28.46
N CYS A 755 11.57 -34.80 27.81
CA CYS A 755 11.42 -36.11 28.48
C CYS A 755 12.75 -36.87 28.57
N GLU A 756 13.68 -36.62 27.61
CA GLU A 756 15.03 -37.23 27.58
C GLU A 756 16.08 -36.25 27.05
#